data_b715ac69df417c5acc445777b5bac8fd
#
_entry.id   b715ac69df417c5acc445777b5bac8fd
#
_cell.length_a   1.000
_cell.length_b   1.000
_cell.length_c   1.000
_cell.angle_alpha   90.00
_cell.angle_beta   90.00
_cell.angle_gamma   90.00
#
_symmetry.space_group_name_H-M   'P 1'
#
loop_
_entity.id
_entity.type
_entity.pdbx_description
1 polymer ?
#
loop_
_entity_poly.entity_id
_entity_poly.type
_entity_poly.pdbx_seq_one_letter_code
_entity_poly.pdbx_strand_id
1 'polypeptide(L)'
;MESPVLSVSDALAGKRILLTGSTGFLGKVTLSMLLHRYGGVLGRVWAVVRRGSATSAEARFVEKVVRSDPFQPLRDHHGDDQAEVFVRARCSVLDGDITDPLFGLSEDTLRTLAGQVDVVVNCAGLVSFNPPLEVGLKINTYGVRNAVELCQRLGAPLIHVSTAFVAGNRSGLVFEDEEIVGYFPRKGELDGRDFSLQHELDDAARLVKRLREQAEDHALTSEFRARALERLEEEGRDGRDDKTLRLAVGRERKLWLTQKLTEAGMDRARSWGWPNTYTYTKSLGEQVIAGTPGLSYAIVRPSIVESALRYPFPGWNEGFTTSAPLAFAGLKGHRLIPANERTILDIIPVDLVAGSLVAITARALLRPERRVYQQASGDSNPFYAPRSVELVGLYRRKHYRERETGSALLNDVKSRLEPQPVSKRSFLSRSAPLFATGARLLRRGIEDHGPRWGAPRVSAMLERAREQLERVEEQASSLSSLIELFLPFLWENRYVFRCDNTRALYAAMEVEDAAKIPWDPQGIDWRRYFLEVHLPGLERWVFPGLEEERERRKAIHAHRDLLELFDSAVHTYRHRVAFRRVEDDREERFTYGEVHRWAARVASFLLRTGVKPGDRVLLISENRPEWPIAFFGILRAGATVVPVDPDSSESEVVNIVRRSQARVVLLSEQAAQDLAGLFRTLSGQSLEVSLATLAQAMEGDLGQPGRVGAVRKGAAPDDVASLIFTSGTTGTPKGVMLTHRNFASLVPKLAASFDFGVGDGLLSVLPLHHTFEFSAGLLTPFSRGAEVTYLDELTTDRLGEVLESGHVTAMIGVPAL
;
A
#
# COMPACT_ATOMS: atom_id res chain seq x y z
N MET A 1 17.75 25.01 -45.05
CA MET A 1 17.45 23.56 -45.19
C MET A 1 16.33 23.29 -44.22
N GLU A 2 15.16 22.97 -44.74
CA GLU A 2 14.03 22.53 -43.95
C GLU A 2 14.47 21.31 -43.12
N SER A 3 14.26 21.30 -41.81
CA SER A 3 14.52 20.13 -41.02
C SER A 3 13.64 18.99 -41.52
N PRO A 4 14.17 17.77 -41.77
CA PRO A 4 13.36 16.67 -42.26
C PRO A 4 12.22 16.40 -41.24
N VAL A 5 11.01 16.25 -41.81
CA VAL A 5 9.80 15.93 -41.01
C VAL A 5 10.03 14.61 -40.30
N LEU A 6 9.68 14.55 -39.01
CA LEU A 6 9.81 13.36 -38.16
C LEU A 6 8.57 12.48 -38.30
N SER A 7 8.70 11.35 -39.03
CA SER A 7 7.75 10.25 -38.95
C SER A 7 8.14 9.31 -37.81
N VAL A 8 7.32 9.26 -36.76
CA VAL A 8 7.55 8.37 -35.62
C VAL A 8 7.32 6.92 -36.02
N SER A 9 6.30 6.68 -36.86
CA SER A 9 6.00 5.34 -37.39
C SER A 9 7.19 4.76 -38.16
N ASP A 10 7.78 5.55 -39.08
CA ASP A 10 8.93 5.09 -39.90
C ASP A 10 10.19 4.90 -39.03
N ALA A 11 10.39 5.82 -38.09
CA ALA A 11 11.56 5.76 -37.19
C ALA A 11 11.53 4.52 -36.29
N LEU A 12 10.34 4.05 -35.92
CA LEU A 12 10.16 2.87 -35.08
C LEU A 12 10.03 1.57 -35.87
N ALA A 13 9.87 1.63 -37.18
CA ALA A 13 9.65 0.45 -38.03
C ALA A 13 10.80 -0.56 -37.90
N GLY A 14 10.49 -1.78 -37.45
CA GLY A 14 11.44 -2.86 -37.25
C GLY A 14 12.45 -2.63 -36.09
N LYS A 15 12.35 -1.52 -35.37
CA LYS A 15 13.28 -1.17 -34.28
C LYS A 15 13.08 -1.98 -33.01
N ARG A 16 14.18 -2.13 -32.27
CA ARG A 16 14.26 -3.01 -31.09
C ARG A 16 14.73 -2.18 -29.92
N ILE A 17 13.89 -2.12 -28.89
CA ILE A 17 14.03 -1.24 -27.72
C ILE A 17 14.33 -2.10 -26.48
N LEU A 18 15.35 -1.75 -25.70
CA LEU A 18 15.54 -2.29 -24.36
C LEU A 18 14.99 -1.27 -23.36
N LEU A 19 13.95 -1.66 -22.62
CA LEU A 19 13.20 -0.80 -21.69
C LEU A 19 13.39 -1.27 -20.25
N THR A 20 13.80 -0.36 -19.35
CA THR A 20 13.77 -0.58 -17.90
C THR A 20 12.62 0.22 -17.26
N GLY A 21 12.18 -0.20 -16.08
CA GLY A 21 11.17 0.55 -15.33
C GLY A 21 9.73 0.37 -15.85
N SER A 22 9.46 -0.63 -16.69
CA SER A 22 8.13 -0.95 -17.22
C SER A 22 7.10 -1.28 -16.14
N THR A 23 7.51 -1.64 -14.93
CA THR A 23 6.62 -1.89 -13.78
C THR A 23 6.27 -0.63 -12.98
N GLY A 24 6.85 0.53 -13.30
CA GLY A 24 6.59 1.81 -12.65
C GLY A 24 5.54 2.65 -13.37
N PHE A 25 5.06 3.71 -12.71
CA PHE A 25 4.00 4.62 -13.17
C PHE A 25 4.17 5.09 -14.63
N LEU A 26 5.25 5.82 -14.92
CA LEU A 26 5.52 6.34 -16.28
C LEU A 26 5.85 5.20 -17.27
N GLY A 27 6.63 4.21 -16.84
CA GLY A 27 7.08 3.12 -17.74
C GLY A 27 5.93 2.25 -18.24
N LYS A 28 4.90 2.01 -17.42
CA LYS A 28 3.67 1.29 -17.83
C LYS A 28 2.93 2.04 -18.92
N VAL A 29 2.68 3.34 -18.72
CA VAL A 29 1.97 4.17 -19.71
C VAL A 29 2.76 4.27 -21.00
N THR A 30 4.07 4.46 -20.89
CA THR A 30 4.96 4.53 -22.07
C THR A 30 4.91 3.23 -22.88
N LEU A 31 5.06 2.07 -22.21
CA LEU A 31 5.02 0.77 -22.91
C LEU A 31 3.64 0.49 -23.50
N SER A 32 2.57 0.74 -22.76
CA SER A 32 1.20 0.59 -23.25
C SER A 32 0.94 1.48 -24.48
N MET A 33 1.31 2.76 -24.40
CA MET A 33 1.13 3.71 -25.53
C MET A 33 1.96 3.31 -26.75
N LEU A 34 3.23 2.92 -26.54
CA LEU A 34 4.12 2.45 -27.59
C LEU A 34 3.54 1.24 -28.34
N LEU A 35 3.07 0.24 -27.60
CA LEU A 35 2.48 -0.97 -28.16
C LEU A 35 1.11 -0.69 -28.82
N HIS A 36 0.26 0.13 -28.20
CA HIS A 36 -1.06 0.45 -28.74
C HIS A 36 -0.99 1.29 -30.02
N ARG A 37 -0.08 2.26 -30.08
CA ARG A 37 0.00 3.19 -31.22
C ARG A 37 0.94 2.73 -32.33
N TYR A 38 2.02 2.00 -31.98
CA TYR A 38 3.10 1.64 -32.91
C TYR A 38 3.49 0.16 -32.87
N GLY A 39 2.82 -0.68 -32.08
CA GLY A 39 3.13 -2.10 -31.95
C GLY A 39 3.04 -2.89 -33.23
N GLY A 40 2.25 -2.40 -34.22
CA GLY A 40 2.14 -3.00 -35.55
C GLY A 40 3.44 -2.89 -36.37
N VAL A 41 4.19 -1.80 -36.23
CA VAL A 41 5.43 -1.53 -36.97
C VAL A 41 6.70 -1.82 -36.16
N LEU A 42 6.62 -1.85 -34.86
CA LEU A 42 7.74 -2.06 -33.94
C LEU A 42 8.33 -3.48 -34.08
N GLY A 43 9.64 -3.59 -34.04
CA GLY A 43 10.34 -4.89 -34.08
C GLY A 43 10.14 -5.67 -32.76
N ARG A 44 10.77 -5.23 -31.68
CA ARG A 44 10.68 -5.90 -30.37
C ARG A 44 10.98 -4.95 -29.21
N VAL A 45 10.40 -5.23 -28.05
CA VAL A 45 10.79 -4.61 -26.78
C VAL A 45 11.37 -5.68 -25.84
N TRP A 46 12.58 -5.48 -25.32
CA TRP A 46 13.09 -6.22 -24.19
C TRP A 46 12.80 -5.44 -22.92
N ALA A 47 11.92 -5.97 -22.08
CA ALA A 47 11.58 -5.38 -20.79
C ALA A 47 12.48 -5.98 -19.71
N VAL A 48 13.38 -5.18 -19.14
CA VAL A 48 14.18 -5.61 -17.97
C VAL A 48 13.32 -5.49 -16.73
N VAL A 49 13.07 -6.63 -16.08
CA VAL A 49 12.19 -6.75 -14.92
C VAL A 49 12.92 -7.54 -13.83
N ARG A 50 12.97 -6.97 -12.64
CA ARG A 50 13.52 -7.65 -11.46
C ARG A 50 12.55 -8.71 -10.96
N ARG A 51 13.04 -9.92 -10.70
CA ARG A 51 12.25 -10.97 -10.04
C ARG A 51 11.76 -10.53 -8.66
N GLY A 52 10.64 -11.08 -8.21
CA GLY A 52 10.19 -10.97 -6.83
C GLY A 52 10.86 -12.02 -5.93
N SER A 53 10.58 -12.00 -4.63
CA SER A 53 11.08 -13.01 -3.69
C SER A 53 10.56 -14.42 -4.00
N ALA A 54 9.33 -14.53 -4.53
CA ALA A 54 8.67 -15.80 -4.86
C ALA A 54 8.17 -15.87 -6.33
N THR A 55 8.33 -14.79 -7.12
CA THR A 55 7.80 -14.70 -8.49
C THR A 55 8.91 -14.48 -9.51
N SER A 56 8.84 -15.12 -10.67
CA SER A 56 9.76 -14.89 -11.79
C SER A 56 9.59 -13.48 -12.37
N ALA A 57 10.60 -13.00 -13.10
CA ALA A 57 10.50 -11.73 -13.83
C ALA A 57 9.35 -11.73 -14.83
N GLU A 58 9.12 -12.85 -15.52
CA GLU A 58 8.02 -13.03 -16.48
C GLU A 58 6.65 -12.94 -15.80
N ALA A 59 6.43 -13.71 -14.72
CA ALA A 59 5.18 -13.67 -13.98
C ALA A 59 4.89 -12.26 -13.44
N ARG A 60 5.92 -11.59 -12.91
CA ARG A 60 5.81 -10.21 -12.44
C ARG A 60 5.50 -9.22 -13.56
N PHE A 61 6.05 -9.39 -14.75
CA PHE A 61 5.73 -8.57 -15.92
C PHE A 61 4.26 -8.72 -16.32
N VAL A 62 3.79 -9.96 -16.40
CA VAL A 62 2.38 -10.22 -16.75
C VAL A 62 1.45 -9.59 -15.71
N GLU A 63 1.66 -9.86 -14.43
CA GLU A 63 0.81 -9.38 -13.34
C GLU A 63 0.83 -7.84 -13.19
N LYS A 64 2.04 -7.25 -13.13
CA LYS A 64 2.20 -5.81 -12.81
C LYS A 64 2.15 -4.88 -14.03
N VAL A 65 2.26 -5.41 -15.25
CA VAL A 65 2.28 -4.61 -16.48
C VAL A 65 1.12 -5.01 -17.39
N VAL A 66 1.10 -6.23 -17.93
CA VAL A 66 0.15 -6.63 -18.98
C VAL A 66 -1.30 -6.60 -18.47
N ARG A 67 -1.53 -7.10 -17.25
CA ARG A 67 -2.87 -7.12 -16.62
C ARG A 67 -3.22 -5.82 -15.88
N SER A 68 -2.32 -4.84 -15.83
CA SER A 68 -2.59 -3.55 -15.17
C SER A 68 -3.53 -2.66 -16.00
N ASP A 69 -4.17 -1.70 -15.31
CA ASP A 69 -5.13 -0.78 -15.93
C ASP A 69 -4.58 0.02 -17.12
N PRO A 70 -3.32 0.47 -17.17
CA PRO A 70 -2.77 1.15 -18.35
C PRO A 70 -2.81 0.35 -19.64
N PHE A 71 -2.95 -0.95 -19.56
CA PHE A 71 -3.08 -1.82 -20.74
C PHE A 71 -4.54 -2.01 -21.20
N GLN A 72 -5.53 -1.38 -20.54
CA GLN A 72 -6.93 -1.42 -20.96
C GLN A 72 -7.14 -1.01 -22.42
N PRO A 73 -6.52 0.06 -22.97
CA PRO A 73 -6.68 0.40 -24.39
C PRO A 73 -6.24 -0.71 -25.37
N LEU A 74 -5.24 -1.52 -24.97
CA LEU A 74 -4.82 -2.68 -25.76
C LEU A 74 -5.85 -3.81 -25.68
N ARG A 75 -6.42 -4.06 -24.50
CA ARG A 75 -7.49 -5.05 -24.28
C ARG A 75 -8.76 -4.66 -25.03
N ASP A 76 -9.14 -3.38 -25.00
CA ASP A 76 -10.31 -2.86 -25.73
C ASP A 76 -10.14 -3.01 -27.25
N HIS A 77 -8.89 -2.91 -27.75
CA HIS A 77 -8.59 -3.01 -29.18
C HIS A 77 -8.50 -4.47 -29.67
N HIS A 78 -7.90 -5.37 -28.89
CA HIS A 78 -7.61 -6.76 -29.32
C HIS A 78 -8.52 -7.81 -28.66
N GLY A 79 -9.23 -7.48 -27.56
CA GLY A 79 -9.83 -8.42 -26.61
C GLY A 79 -8.81 -8.93 -25.59
N ASP A 80 -9.28 -9.35 -24.41
CA ASP A 80 -8.42 -9.64 -23.25
C ASP A 80 -7.34 -10.67 -23.55
N ASP A 81 -7.72 -11.85 -24.08
CA ASP A 81 -6.77 -12.93 -24.38
C ASP A 81 -5.82 -12.56 -25.52
N GLN A 82 -6.33 -11.91 -26.56
CA GLN A 82 -5.53 -11.53 -27.73
C GLN A 82 -4.54 -10.39 -27.39
N ALA A 83 -4.88 -9.52 -26.46
CA ALA A 83 -3.98 -8.47 -26.00
C ALA A 83 -2.74 -9.04 -25.33
N GLU A 84 -2.89 -10.06 -24.45
CA GLU A 84 -1.75 -10.74 -23.83
C GLU A 84 -0.88 -11.45 -24.89
N VAL A 85 -1.50 -12.16 -25.85
CA VAL A 85 -0.80 -12.79 -26.98
C VAL A 85 -0.02 -11.75 -27.80
N PHE A 86 -0.66 -10.62 -28.11
CA PHE A 86 -0.02 -9.52 -28.84
C PHE A 86 1.20 -8.97 -28.10
N VAL A 87 1.05 -8.69 -26.81
CA VAL A 87 2.15 -8.18 -25.96
C VAL A 87 3.30 -9.19 -25.92
N ARG A 88 3.03 -10.48 -25.71
CA ARG A 88 4.04 -11.55 -25.70
C ARG A 88 4.76 -11.70 -27.05
N ALA A 89 4.07 -11.46 -28.15
CA ALA A 89 4.70 -11.48 -29.48
C ALA A 89 5.66 -10.31 -29.72
N ARG A 90 5.43 -9.17 -29.07
CA ARG A 90 6.21 -7.92 -29.20
C ARG A 90 7.22 -7.69 -28.06
N CYS A 91 6.98 -8.24 -26.89
CA CYS A 91 7.82 -8.07 -25.70
C CYS A 91 8.51 -9.38 -25.31
N SER A 92 9.77 -9.29 -24.90
CA SER A 92 10.50 -10.34 -24.21
C SER A 92 10.99 -9.82 -22.88
N VAL A 93 10.82 -10.61 -21.82
CA VAL A 93 11.25 -10.23 -20.48
C VAL A 93 12.66 -10.70 -20.21
N LEU A 94 13.50 -9.80 -19.72
CA LEU A 94 14.84 -10.10 -19.22
C LEU A 94 14.84 -9.97 -17.69
N ASP A 95 15.28 -11.02 -17.00
CA ASP A 95 15.47 -10.97 -15.56
C ASP A 95 16.74 -10.18 -15.25
N GLY A 96 16.57 -8.99 -14.67
CA GLY A 96 17.69 -8.10 -14.39
C GLY A 96 17.34 -6.98 -13.41
N ASP A 97 18.38 -6.45 -12.76
CA ASP A 97 18.28 -5.32 -11.82
C ASP A 97 19.26 -4.22 -12.24
N ILE A 98 18.77 -3.00 -12.43
CA ILE A 98 19.61 -1.84 -12.78
C ILE A 98 20.72 -1.56 -11.75
N THR A 99 20.57 -2.04 -10.52
CA THR A 99 21.57 -1.87 -9.46
C THR A 99 22.77 -2.80 -9.56
N ASP A 100 22.70 -3.79 -10.45
CA ASP A 100 23.78 -4.73 -10.69
C ASP A 100 24.57 -4.35 -11.97
N PRO A 101 25.87 -4.63 -12.06
CA PRO A 101 26.66 -4.38 -13.28
C PRO A 101 26.00 -5.02 -14.50
N LEU A 102 25.93 -4.29 -15.61
CA LEU A 102 25.26 -4.73 -16.85
C LEU A 102 23.83 -5.28 -16.59
N PHE A 103 23.17 -4.78 -15.56
CA PHE A 103 21.82 -5.20 -15.07
C PHE A 103 21.74 -6.66 -14.58
N GLY A 104 22.89 -7.29 -14.26
CA GLY A 104 22.97 -8.70 -13.86
C GLY A 104 22.68 -9.68 -15.00
N LEU A 105 22.71 -9.21 -16.25
CA LEU A 105 22.48 -10.06 -17.42
C LEU A 105 23.67 -10.98 -17.66
N SER A 106 23.39 -12.24 -18.04
CA SER A 106 24.43 -13.21 -18.36
C SER A 106 25.20 -12.83 -19.64
N GLU A 107 26.46 -13.26 -19.78
CA GLU A 107 27.25 -13.04 -20.98
C GLU A 107 26.62 -13.63 -22.25
N ASP A 108 25.85 -14.72 -22.13
CA ASP A 108 25.09 -15.30 -23.24
C ASP A 108 23.94 -14.38 -23.67
N THR A 109 23.22 -13.80 -22.69
CA THR A 109 22.18 -12.80 -22.95
C THR A 109 22.78 -11.56 -23.60
N LEU A 110 23.90 -11.05 -23.07
CA LEU A 110 24.58 -9.87 -23.62
C LEU A 110 25.06 -10.11 -25.07
N ARG A 111 25.59 -11.30 -25.36
CA ARG A 111 25.97 -11.68 -26.75
C ARG A 111 24.75 -11.73 -27.68
N THR A 112 23.63 -12.24 -27.20
CA THR A 112 22.38 -12.28 -27.96
C THR A 112 21.84 -10.86 -28.24
N LEU A 113 21.96 -9.94 -27.28
CA LEU A 113 21.49 -8.56 -27.40
C LEU A 113 22.44 -7.69 -28.26
N ALA A 114 23.72 -8.04 -28.36
CA ALA A 114 24.69 -7.28 -29.16
C ALA A 114 24.25 -7.18 -30.63
N GLY A 115 24.16 -5.94 -31.14
CA GLY A 115 23.65 -5.64 -32.47
C GLY A 115 22.14 -5.90 -32.67
N GLN A 116 21.43 -6.30 -31.59
CA GLN A 116 19.99 -6.51 -31.59
C GLN A 116 19.21 -5.39 -30.88
N VAL A 117 19.88 -4.53 -30.12
CA VAL A 117 19.28 -3.38 -29.43
C VAL A 117 19.61 -2.11 -30.19
N ASP A 118 18.58 -1.40 -30.64
CA ASP A 118 18.75 -0.15 -31.39
C ASP A 118 18.77 1.07 -30.46
N VAL A 119 18.16 0.97 -29.27
CA VAL A 119 18.13 2.01 -28.24
C VAL A 119 17.80 1.43 -26.85
N VAL A 120 18.38 2.02 -25.81
CA VAL A 120 18.09 1.71 -24.40
C VAL A 120 17.26 2.85 -23.81
N VAL A 121 16.09 2.54 -23.25
CA VAL A 121 15.20 3.49 -22.59
C VAL A 121 15.19 3.17 -21.09
N ASN A 122 15.81 4.02 -20.29
CA ASN A 122 15.91 3.84 -18.84
C ASN A 122 14.89 4.71 -18.11
N CYS A 123 13.69 4.14 -17.80
CA CYS A 123 12.66 4.73 -16.97
C CYS A 123 12.77 4.32 -15.49
N ALA A 124 13.67 3.40 -15.15
CA ALA A 124 13.84 2.94 -13.79
C ALA A 124 14.50 4.02 -12.91
N GLY A 125 14.00 4.21 -11.70
CA GLY A 125 14.52 5.18 -10.74
C GLY A 125 13.73 5.17 -9.44
N LEU A 126 14.35 5.67 -8.38
CA LEU A 126 13.73 5.88 -7.09
C LEU A 126 13.18 7.30 -7.03
N VAL A 127 11.89 7.45 -6.73
CA VAL A 127 11.19 8.75 -6.70
C VAL A 127 10.92 9.28 -5.28
N SER A 128 11.35 8.56 -4.23
CA SER A 128 11.25 9.05 -2.85
C SER A 128 12.14 10.28 -2.64
N PHE A 129 11.63 11.35 -1.99
CA PHE A 129 12.39 12.59 -1.76
C PHE A 129 13.59 12.39 -0.85
N ASN A 130 13.42 11.62 0.23
CA ASN A 130 14.42 11.44 1.27
C ASN A 130 14.77 9.96 1.48
N PRO A 131 15.30 9.28 0.47
CA PRO A 131 15.79 7.92 0.68
C PRO A 131 17.09 7.97 1.50
N PRO A 132 17.45 6.89 2.20
CA PRO A 132 18.79 6.74 2.71
C PRO A 132 19.83 6.99 1.60
N LEU A 133 20.90 7.72 1.90
CA LEU A 133 21.92 8.15 0.93
C LEU A 133 22.38 7.02 0.03
N GLU A 134 22.72 5.88 0.65
CA GLU A 134 23.18 4.69 -0.04
C GLU A 134 22.17 4.16 -1.06
N VAL A 135 20.88 4.12 -0.68
CA VAL A 135 19.81 3.62 -1.56
C VAL A 135 19.58 4.57 -2.73
N GLY A 136 19.58 5.88 -2.47
CA GLY A 136 19.49 6.90 -3.51
C GLY A 136 20.62 6.82 -4.51
N LEU A 137 21.88 6.74 -4.05
CA LEU A 137 23.05 6.58 -4.90
C LEU A 137 23.03 5.27 -5.68
N LYS A 138 22.68 4.15 -5.02
CA LYS A 138 22.66 2.82 -5.65
C LYS A 138 21.72 2.80 -6.86
N ILE A 139 20.53 3.41 -6.75
CA ILE A 139 19.52 3.36 -7.81
C ILE A 139 19.68 4.51 -8.82
N ASN A 140 19.73 5.77 -8.35
CA ASN A 140 19.67 6.94 -9.22
C ASN A 140 21.03 7.37 -9.79
N THR A 141 22.16 6.87 -9.24
CA THR A 141 23.49 7.24 -9.71
C THR A 141 24.26 6.01 -10.24
N TYR A 142 24.47 4.98 -9.42
CA TYR A 142 25.18 3.77 -9.86
C TYR A 142 24.33 2.93 -10.84
N GLY A 143 22.99 2.86 -10.66
CA GLY A 143 22.10 2.25 -11.63
C GLY A 143 22.18 2.92 -13.01
N VAL A 144 22.38 4.24 -13.03
CA VAL A 144 22.60 4.99 -14.30
C VAL A 144 23.98 4.68 -14.87
N ARG A 145 25.03 4.54 -14.05
CA ARG A 145 26.35 4.08 -14.51
C ARG A 145 26.25 2.70 -15.18
N ASN A 146 25.55 1.76 -14.57
CA ASN A 146 25.31 0.43 -15.13
C ASN A 146 24.57 0.50 -16.47
N ALA A 147 23.59 1.44 -16.60
CA ALA A 147 22.91 1.68 -17.87
C ALA A 147 23.86 2.24 -18.96
N VAL A 148 24.75 3.14 -18.59
CA VAL A 148 25.78 3.67 -19.50
C VAL A 148 26.73 2.56 -19.96
N GLU A 149 27.22 1.74 -19.05
CA GLU A 149 28.10 0.59 -19.36
C GLU A 149 27.41 -0.41 -20.30
N LEU A 150 26.11 -0.68 -20.06
CA LEU A 150 25.31 -1.53 -20.93
C LEU A 150 25.18 -0.91 -22.33
N CYS A 151 24.88 0.38 -22.44
CA CYS A 151 24.79 1.09 -23.73
C CYS A 151 26.11 1.04 -24.50
N GLN A 152 27.26 1.25 -23.84
CA GLN A 152 28.58 1.11 -24.44
C GLN A 152 28.85 -0.31 -24.93
N ARG A 153 28.48 -1.33 -24.15
CA ARG A 153 28.60 -2.75 -24.51
C ARG A 153 27.76 -3.14 -25.72
N LEU A 154 26.54 -2.56 -25.85
CA LEU A 154 25.59 -2.85 -26.92
C LEU A 154 25.77 -1.93 -28.16
N GLY A 155 26.52 -0.84 -28.02
CA GLY A 155 26.66 0.18 -29.08
C GLY A 155 25.37 0.97 -29.33
N ALA A 156 24.50 1.11 -28.33
CA ALA A 156 23.18 1.73 -28.43
C ALA A 156 23.11 3.09 -27.73
N PRO A 157 22.36 4.08 -28.24
CA PRO A 157 22.10 5.34 -27.55
C PRO A 157 21.24 5.12 -26.29
N LEU A 158 21.40 6.02 -25.31
CA LEU A 158 20.68 6.01 -24.04
C LEU A 158 19.60 7.08 -24.01
N ILE A 159 18.38 6.72 -23.68
CA ILE A 159 17.33 7.65 -23.27
C ILE A 159 17.11 7.46 -21.77
N HIS A 160 17.30 8.52 -20.99
CA HIS A 160 17.22 8.45 -19.53
C HIS A 160 16.16 9.41 -18.98
N VAL A 161 15.24 8.88 -18.17
CA VAL A 161 14.27 9.69 -17.45
C VAL A 161 14.87 10.20 -16.14
N SER A 162 15.07 11.52 -16.08
CA SER A 162 15.54 12.25 -14.92
C SER A 162 14.40 13.05 -14.26
N THR A 163 14.64 14.29 -13.90
CA THR A 163 13.65 15.26 -13.39
C THR A 163 14.10 16.69 -13.69
N ALA A 164 13.17 17.61 -13.94
CA ALA A 164 13.48 19.02 -14.09
C ALA A 164 14.08 19.63 -12.81
N PHE A 165 13.79 19.04 -11.65
CA PHE A 165 14.24 19.52 -10.35
C PHE A 165 15.71 19.22 -10.02
N VAL A 166 16.50 18.62 -10.92
CA VAL A 166 17.96 18.58 -10.84
C VAL A 166 18.58 19.97 -10.85
N ALA A 167 17.81 20.98 -11.28
CA ALA A 167 18.17 22.40 -11.18
C ALA A 167 18.48 22.86 -9.74
N GLY A 168 17.95 22.14 -8.71
CA GLY A 168 18.22 22.44 -7.30
C GLY A 168 17.58 23.75 -6.82
N ASN A 169 18.06 24.30 -5.71
CA ASN A 169 17.51 25.52 -5.12
C ASN A 169 17.89 26.76 -5.94
N ARG A 170 17.01 27.14 -6.86
CA ARG A 170 17.14 28.35 -7.68
C ARG A 170 15.79 28.89 -8.11
N SER A 171 15.78 30.14 -8.61
CA SER A 171 14.58 30.75 -9.18
C SER A 171 14.88 31.34 -10.56
N GLY A 172 13.85 31.45 -11.40
CA GLY A 172 13.95 31.98 -12.75
C GLY A 172 13.90 30.88 -13.83
N LEU A 173 14.37 31.26 -15.01
CA LEU A 173 14.40 30.36 -16.18
C LEU A 173 15.43 29.26 -16.00
N VAL A 174 15.06 28.05 -16.37
CA VAL A 174 15.93 26.87 -16.44
C VAL A 174 15.91 26.38 -17.87
N PHE A 175 17.08 26.40 -18.52
CA PHE A 175 17.21 26.05 -19.93
C PHE A 175 17.68 24.60 -20.12
N GLU A 176 17.40 24.03 -21.28
CA GLU A 176 17.75 22.64 -21.63
C GLU A 176 19.21 22.48 -22.03
N ASP A 177 19.88 23.55 -22.41
CA ASP A 177 21.28 23.63 -22.84
C ASP A 177 22.27 24.01 -21.74
N GLU A 178 21.79 24.13 -20.49
CA GLU A 178 22.67 24.40 -19.35
C GLU A 178 23.66 23.24 -19.12
N GLU A 179 24.89 23.61 -18.72
CA GLU A 179 25.97 22.65 -18.46
C GLU A 179 25.58 21.66 -17.36
N ILE A 180 25.82 20.36 -17.59
CA ILE A 180 25.48 19.27 -16.67
C ILE A 180 26.71 18.86 -15.85
N VAL A 181 27.87 18.69 -16.51
CA VAL A 181 29.08 18.23 -15.84
C VAL A 181 29.65 19.32 -14.95
N GLY A 182 29.90 18.99 -13.69
CA GLY A 182 30.40 19.98 -12.71
C GLY A 182 29.36 20.97 -12.21
N TYR A 183 28.07 20.79 -12.59
CA TYR A 183 26.98 21.64 -12.10
C TYR A 183 26.61 21.30 -10.65
N PHE A 184 26.42 22.36 -9.86
CA PHE A 184 25.73 22.33 -8.58
C PHE A 184 25.02 23.66 -8.30
N PRO A 185 23.85 23.67 -7.63
CA PRO A 185 22.99 24.87 -7.55
C PRO A 185 23.64 26.07 -6.86
N ARG A 186 24.53 25.86 -5.88
CA ARG A 186 25.21 26.91 -5.12
C ARG A 186 26.53 27.38 -5.74
N LYS A 187 26.78 27.10 -7.02
CA LYS A 187 28.04 27.47 -7.72
C LYS A 187 28.37 28.97 -7.58
N GLY A 188 27.34 29.83 -7.64
CA GLY A 188 27.51 31.29 -7.46
C GLY A 188 27.70 31.77 -6.02
N GLU A 189 27.40 30.91 -5.02
CA GLU A 189 27.54 31.25 -3.58
C GLU A 189 28.85 30.72 -2.98
N LEU A 190 29.39 29.63 -3.54
CA LEU A 190 30.57 28.93 -3.06
C LEU A 190 31.74 29.20 -3.97
N ASP A 191 32.16 30.51 -4.02
CA ASP A 191 33.29 30.96 -4.83
C ASP A 191 34.55 30.12 -4.63
N GLY A 192 35.17 29.66 -5.74
CA GLY A 192 36.39 28.85 -5.76
C GLY A 192 36.22 27.36 -5.40
N ARG A 193 34.98 26.87 -5.26
CA ARG A 193 34.71 25.44 -5.15
C ARG A 193 34.31 24.84 -6.49
N ASP A 194 35.10 23.89 -6.94
CA ASP A 194 34.73 23.05 -8.09
C ASP A 194 34.04 21.79 -7.62
N PHE A 195 32.99 21.40 -8.34
CA PHE A 195 32.27 20.15 -8.10
C PHE A 195 32.90 19.05 -8.93
N SER A 196 33.48 18.04 -8.27
CA SER A 196 33.98 16.83 -8.91
C SER A 196 33.06 15.66 -8.56
N LEU A 197 32.40 15.10 -9.57
CA LEU A 197 31.53 13.93 -9.39
C LEU A 197 32.27 12.77 -8.69
N GLN A 198 33.49 12.46 -9.10
CA GLN A 198 34.25 11.34 -8.52
C GLN A 198 34.58 11.60 -7.05
N HIS A 199 35.08 12.79 -6.69
CA HIS A 199 35.32 13.12 -5.29
C HIS A 199 34.08 13.05 -4.43
N GLU A 200 32.93 13.52 -4.97
CA GLU A 200 31.64 13.49 -4.27
C GLU A 200 31.17 12.06 -4.00
N LEU A 201 31.28 11.17 -4.98
CA LEU A 201 30.95 9.76 -4.81
C LEU A 201 31.87 9.05 -3.81
N ASP A 202 33.16 9.35 -3.83
CA ASP A 202 34.13 8.80 -2.89
C ASP A 202 33.85 9.27 -1.45
N ASP A 203 33.54 10.56 -1.28
CA ASP A 203 33.17 11.14 0.01
C ASP A 203 31.88 10.53 0.55
N ALA A 204 30.86 10.36 -0.31
CA ALA A 204 29.62 9.73 0.07
C ALA A 204 29.83 8.27 0.49
N ALA A 205 30.66 7.52 -0.24
CA ALA A 205 31.01 6.14 0.09
C ALA A 205 31.74 6.04 1.44
N ARG A 206 32.70 6.96 1.71
CA ARG A 206 33.38 7.04 3.01
C ARG A 206 32.42 7.35 4.15
N LEU A 207 31.45 8.25 3.93
CA LEU A 207 30.43 8.59 4.90
C LEU A 207 29.53 7.40 5.22
N VAL A 208 29.03 6.69 4.20
CA VAL A 208 28.21 5.48 4.37
C VAL A 208 28.98 4.42 5.17
N LYS A 209 30.26 4.19 4.83
CA LYS A 209 31.12 3.24 5.55
C LYS A 209 31.24 3.61 7.03
N ARG A 210 31.56 4.87 7.34
CA ARG A 210 31.67 5.36 8.73
C ARG A 210 30.38 5.17 9.52
N LEU A 211 29.22 5.46 8.94
CA LEU A 211 27.93 5.30 9.62
C LEU A 211 27.63 3.82 9.90
N ARG A 212 28.03 2.91 9.02
CA ARG A 212 27.93 1.46 9.25
C ARG A 212 28.85 0.98 10.37
N GLU A 213 30.10 1.46 10.38
CA GLU A 213 31.06 1.16 11.45
C GLU A 213 30.56 1.71 12.81
N GLN A 214 30.00 2.90 12.84
CA GLN A 214 29.37 3.46 14.06
C GLN A 214 28.20 2.61 14.53
N ALA A 215 27.36 2.08 13.63
CA ALA A 215 26.26 1.22 14.01
C ALA A 215 26.69 -0.12 14.65
N GLU A 216 27.95 -0.51 14.51
CA GLU A 216 28.56 -1.69 15.15
C GLU A 216 29.29 -1.32 16.45
N ASP A 217 29.38 -0.05 16.82
CA ASP A 217 30.04 0.40 18.04
C ASP A 217 29.40 -0.18 19.31
N HIS A 218 30.23 -0.54 20.31
CA HIS A 218 29.78 -1.14 21.55
C HIS A 218 28.82 -0.26 22.37
N ALA A 219 29.05 1.06 22.39
CA ALA A 219 28.21 2.00 23.12
C ALA A 219 26.81 2.07 22.50
N LEU A 220 26.73 2.21 21.16
CA LEU A 220 25.45 2.22 20.44
C LEU A 220 24.75 0.86 20.50
N THR A 221 25.49 -0.24 20.48
CA THR A 221 24.91 -1.59 20.64
C THR A 221 24.23 -1.73 21.99
N SER A 222 24.77 -1.14 23.05
CA SER A 222 24.16 -1.11 24.39
C SER A 222 22.86 -0.27 24.41
N GLU A 223 22.84 0.88 23.72
CA GLU A 223 21.62 1.68 23.54
C GLU A 223 20.55 0.93 22.73
N PHE A 224 20.94 0.28 21.63
CA PHE A 224 20.00 -0.53 20.85
C PHE A 224 19.40 -1.66 21.68
N ARG A 225 20.21 -2.27 22.56
CA ARG A 225 19.74 -3.33 23.45
C ARG A 225 18.73 -2.77 24.47
N ALA A 226 18.99 -1.59 25.03
CA ALA A 226 18.07 -0.96 25.99
C ALA A 226 16.72 -0.63 25.31
N ARG A 227 16.74 0.02 24.14
CA ARG A 227 15.52 0.32 23.35
C ARG A 227 14.79 -0.94 22.92
N ALA A 228 15.51 -1.99 22.54
CA ALA A 228 14.92 -3.26 22.14
C ALA A 228 14.19 -3.92 23.30
N LEU A 229 14.75 -3.87 24.52
CA LEU A 229 14.11 -4.40 25.73
C LEU A 229 12.84 -3.61 26.08
N GLU A 230 12.91 -2.27 26.08
CA GLU A 230 11.76 -1.40 26.32
C GLU A 230 10.62 -1.69 25.33
N ARG A 231 10.93 -1.79 24.03
CA ARG A 231 9.95 -2.13 23.00
C ARG A 231 9.36 -3.54 23.15
N LEU A 232 10.19 -4.54 23.51
CA LEU A 232 9.70 -5.90 23.75
C LEU A 232 8.77 -5.95 24.97
N GLU A 233 9.05 -5.15 25.99
CA GLU A 233 8.19 -5.01 27.18
C GLU A 233 6.84 -4.36 26.78
N GLU A 234 6.85 -3.28 26.00
CA GLU A 234 5.63 -2.64 25.45
C GLU A 234 4.82 -3.60 24.58
N GLU A 235 5.49 -4.41 23.75
CA GLU A 235 4.88 -5.45 22.91
C GLU A 235 4.44 -6.70 23.72
N GLY A 236 4.67 -6.76 25.02
CA GLY A 236 4.38 -7.91 25.89
C GLY A 236 5.16 -9.18 25.51
N ARG A 237 6.34 -9.05 24.91
CA ARG A 237 7.21 -10.15 24.46
C ARG A 237 8.33 -10.39 25.47
N ASP A 238 8.72 -11.68 25.62
CA ASP A 238 9.79 -12.03 26.55
C ASP A 238 11.17 -11.60 26.01
N GLY A 239 11.71 -10.52 26.60
CA GLY A 239 13.06 -10.02 26.34
C GLY A 239 14.19 -10.90 26.86
N ARG A 240 13.89 -12.00 27.61
CA ARG A 240 14.88 -12.97 28.10
C ARG A 240 15.23 -14.02 27.04
N ASP A 241 14.36 -14.23 26.03
CA ASP A 241 14.69 -15.08 24.89
C ASP A 241 15.78 -14.42 24.03
N ASP A 242 16.97 -15.04 24.04
CA ASP A 242 18.16 -14.51 23.39
C ASP A 242 17.96 -14.32 21.86
N LYS A 243 17.19 -15.19 21.19
CA LYS A 243 16.88 -15.07 19.77
C LYS A 243 15.97 -13.85 19.49
N THR A 244 14.91 -13.68 20.27
CA THR A 244 13.98 -12.55 20.19
C THR A 244 14.70 -11.23 20.43
N LEU A 245 15.55 -11.18 21.46
CA LEU A 245 16.34 -9.99 21.78
C LEU A 245 17.34 -9.64 20.68
N ARG A 246 18.08 -10.61 20.12
CA ARG A 246 18.99 -10.36 19.01
C ARG A 246 18.28 -9.79 17.77
N LEU A 247 17.11 -10.33 17.43
CA LEU A 247 16.30 -9.81 16.32
C LEU A 247 15.82 -8.37 16.59
N ALA A 248 15.37 -8.08 17.82
CA ALA A 248 14.95 -6.74 18.21
C ALA A 248 16.11 -5.74 18.18
N VAL A 249 17.29 -6.09 18.68
CA VAL A 249 18.51 -5.27 18.60
C VAL A 249 18.91 -5.02 17.14
N GLY A 250 18.86 -6.05 16.30
CA GLY A 250 19.11 -5.92 14.85
C GLY A 250 18.12 -4.96 14.17
N ARG A 251 16.86 -4.95 14.60
CA ARG A 251 15.83 -4.01 14.14
C ARG A 251 16.13 -2.58 14.54
N GLU A 252 16.46 -2.33 15.81
CA GLU A 252 16.82 -1.00 16.31
C GLU A 252 18.08 -0.44 15.62
N ARG A 253 19.11 -1.28 15.41
CA ARG A 253 20.30 -0.93 14.63
C ARG A 253 19.94 -0.52 13.20
N LYS A 254 19.09 -1.30 12.52
CA LYS A 254 18.64 -1.01 11.16
C LYS A 254 17.85 0.30 11.08
N LEU A 255 16.97 0.57 12.04
CA LEU A 255 16.22 1.82 12.12
C LEU A 255 17.14 3.03 12.29
N TRP A 256 18.09 2.95 13.24
CA TRP A 256 19.08 4.00 13.48
C TRP A 256 19.93 4.28 12.22
N LEU A 257 20.45 3.22 11.61
CA LEU A 257 21.29 3.35 10.40
C LEU A 257 20.49 3.96 9.24
N THR A 258 19.25 3.51 9.02
CA THR A 258 18.36 4.07 8.00
C THR A 258 18.12 5.56 8.23
N GLN A 259 17.84 5.95 9.47
CA GLN A 259 17.64 7.35 9.84
C GLN A 259 18.92 8.17 9.59
N LYS A 260 20.08 7.70 10.05
CA LYS A 260 21.37 8.41 9.88
C LYS A 260 21.77 8.54 8.42
N LEU A 261 21.54 7.52 7.60
CA LEU A 261 21.78 7.59 6.16
C LEU A 261 20.81 8.55 5.45
N THR A 262 19.59 8.67 5.94
CA THR A 262 18.60 9.64 5.42
C THR A 262 19.01 11.07 5.76
N GLU A 263 19.37 11.33 7.03
CA GLU A 263 19.90 12.62 7.49
C GLU A 263 21.14 13.02 6.68
N ALA A 264 22.11 12.10 6.54
CA ALA A 264 23.33 12.32 5.79
C ALA A 264 23.09 12.64 4.31
N GLY A 265 22.11 11.97 3.68
CA GLY A 265 21.70 12.26 2.30
C GLY A 265 21.13 13.67 2.13
N MET A 266 20.27 14.08 3.06
CA MET A 266 19.68 15.41 3.07
C MET A 266 20.72 16.53 3.31
N ASP A 267 21.64 16.31 4.25
CA ASP A 267 22.69 17.27 4.57
C ASP A 267 23.66 17.47 3.40
N ARG A 268 24.05 16.37 2.72
CA ARG A 268 24.86 16.45 1.51
C ARG A 268 24.13 17.19 0.38
N ALA A 269 22.87 16.82 0.10
CA ALA A 269 22.08 17.50 -0.90
C ALA A 269 22.02 19.03 -0.65
N ARG A 270 21.67 19.42 0.59
CA ARG A 270 21.58 20.83 1.00
C ARG A 270 22.92 21.56 0.96
N SER A 271 24.02 20.91 1.30
CA SER A 271 25.36 21.52 1.27
C SER A 271 25.75 22.01 -0.14
N TRP A 272 25.32 21.28 -1.17
CA TRP A 272 25.53 21.62 -2.57
C TRP A 272 24.38 22.44 -3.20
N GLY A 273 23.23 22.54 -2.51
CA GLY A 273 22.08 23.33 -2.92
C GLY A 273 20.92 22.56 -3.55
N TRP A 274 20.90 21.24 -3.45
CA TRP A 274 19.71 20.47 -3.81
C TRP A 274 18.74 20.37 -2.62
N PRO A 275 17.42 20.43 -2.84
CA PRO A 275 16.43 20.43 -1.76
C PRO A 275 16.34 19.10 -1.02
N ASN A 276 16.69 18.00 -1.67
CA ASN A 276 16.55 16.65 -1.11
C ASN A 276 17.49 15.64 -1.78
N THR A 277 17.62 14.45 -1.17
CA THR A 277 18.47 13.35 -1.65
C THR A 277 18.07 12.85 -3.04
N TYR A 278 16.78 12.90 -3.38
CA TYR A 278 16.28 12.48 -4.70
C TYR A 278 16.87 13.34 -5.83
N THR A 279 16.66 14.67 -5.77
CA THR A 279 17.13 15.59 -6.82
C THR A 279 18.65 15.62 -6.91
N TYR A 280 19.34 15.49 -5.78
CA TYR A 280 20.79 15.37 -5.70
C TYR A 280 21.28 14.09 -6.43
N THR A 281 20.77 12.92 -6.10
CA THR A 281 21.22 11.65 -6.69
C THR A 281 20.85 11.52 -8.16
N LYS A 282 19.73 12.12 -8.60
CA LYS A 282 19.35 12.23 -10.02
C LYS A 282 20.33 13.13 -10.78
N SER A 283 20.72 14.27 -10.21
CA SER A 283 21.72 15.16 -10.82
C SER A 283 23.09 14.46 -10.99
N LEU A 284 23.53 13.69 -9.98
CA LEU A 284 24.77 12.91 -10.12
C LEU A 284 24.67 11.86 -11.24
N GLY A 285 23.50 11.23 -11.40
CA GLY A 285 23.22 10.31 -12.52
C GLY A 285 23.34 10.99 -13.89
N GLU A 286 22.81 12.20 -14.05
CA GLU A 286 22.97 12.98 -15.28
C GLU A 286 24.43 13.36 -15.56
N GLN A 287 25.21 13.66 -14.52
CA GLN A 287 26.65 13.95 -14.69
C GLN A 287 27.43 12.71 -15.13
N VAL A 288 27.04 11.50 -14.70
CA VAL A 288 27.60 10.23 -15.23
C VAL A 288 27.33 10.13 -16.74
N ILE A 289 26.09 10.36 -17.18
CA ILE A 289 25.72 10.28 -18.60
C ILE A 289 26.50 11.32 -19.41
N ALA A 290 26.40 12.59 -19.01
CA ALA A 290 26.98 13.71 -19.75
C ALA A 290 28.53 13.69 -19.77
N GLY A 291 29.14 13.17 -18.70
CA GLY A 291 30.59 12.99 -18.58
C GLY A 291 31.15 11.81 -19.37
N THR A 292 30.31 10.92 -19.92
CA THR A 292 30.77 9.74 -20.66
C THR A 292 31.12 10.11 -22.11
N PRO A 293 32.40 9.97 -22.54
CA PRO A 293 32.77 10.23 -23.91
C PRO A 293 32.13 9.28 -24.90
N GLY A 294 31.75 9.80 -26.09
CA GLY A 294 31.21 9.00 -27.19
C GLY A 294 29.81 8.45 -27.02
N LEU A 295 29.20 8.61 -25.85
CA LEU A 295 27.81 8.19 -25.63
C LEU A 295 26.84 9.19 -26.27
N SER A 296 25.96 8.72 -27.14
CA SER A 296 24.76 9.45 -27.57
C SER A 296 23.65 9.28 -26.56
N TYR A 297 23.01 10.38 -26.17
CA TYR A 297 21.95 10.32 -25.15
C TYR A 297 20.85 11.36 -25.34
N ALA A 298 19.66 11.01 -24.86
CA ALA A 298 18.59 11.96 -24.57
C ALA A 298 18.24 11.89 -23.08
N ILE A 299 18.41 13.01 -22.35
CA ILE A 299 17.95 13.12 -20.95
C ILE A 299 16.57 13.77 -20.98
N VAL A 300 15.56 13.08 -20.46
CA VAL A 300 14.20 13.56 -20.34
C VAL A 300 13.97 14.03 -18.91
N ARG A 301 13.63 15.29 -18.72
CA ARG A 301 13.44 15.94 -17.41
C ARG A 301 11.98 16.33 -17.19
N PRO A 302 11.11 15.43 -16.70
CA PRO A 302 9.76 15.80 -16.33
C PRO A 302 9.74 16.72 -15.11
N SER A 303 8.75 17.63 -15.06
CA SER A 303 8.33 18.32 -13.85
C SER A 303 7.53 17.38 -12.94
N ILE A 304 6.50 17.82 -12.23
CA ILE A 304 5.68 16.94 -11.37
C ILE A 304 4.73 16.14 -12.26
N VAL A 305 5.01 14.85 -12.43
CA VAL A 305 4.18 13.96 -13.25
C VAL A 305 2.95 13.52 -12.45
N GLU A 306 1.75 13.80 -13.00
CA GLU A 306 0.47 13.55 -12.34
C GLU A 306 -0.47 12.73 -13.22
N SER A 307 -1.73 12.59 -12.75
CA SER A 307 -2.77 11.76 -13.38
C SER A 307 -2.87 11.97 -14.90
N ALA A 308 -3.16 10.89 -15.60
CA ALA A 308 -3.35 10.92 -17.05
C ALA A 308 -4.46 11.90 -17.45
N LEU A 309 -4.20 12.72 -18.48
CA LEU A 309 -5.19 13.63 -19.05
C LEU A 309 -6.16 12.89 -19.96
N ARG A 310 -5.66 11.97 -20.77
CA ARG A 310 -6.41 11.23 -21.79
C ARG A 310 -6.07 9.74 -21.86
N TYR A 311 -4.77 9.36 -21.75
CA TYR A 311 -4.29 8.00 -21.93
C TYR A 311 -3.60 7.46 -20.68
N PRO A 312 -3.90 6.21 -20.20
CA PRO A 312 -4.79 5.19 -20.82
C PRO A 312 -6.28 5.59 -20.78
N PHE A 313 -6.67 6.32 -19.75
CA PHE A 313 -7.98 6.98 -19.58
C PHE A 313 -7.83 8.13 -18.58
N PRO A 314 -8.74 9.14 -18.61
CA PRO A 314 -8.63 10.30 -17.72
C PRO A 314 -8.59 9.91 -16.24
N GLY A 315 -7.67 10.52 -15.50
CA GLY A 315 -7.57 10.37 -14.06
C GLY A 315 -6.72 9.19 -13.57
N TRP A 316 -6.27 8.28 -14.44
CA TRP A 316 -5.42 7.19 -13.99
C TRP A 316 -4.13 7.71 -13.34
N ASN A 317 -3.81 7.17 -12.16
CA ASN A 317 -2.61 7.51 -11.39
C ASN A 317 -2.16 6.29 -10.58
N GLU A 318 -0.88 6.23 -10.21
CA GLU A 318 -0.32 5.14 -9.42
C GLU A 318 0.70 5.67 -8.41
N GLY A 319 0.51 5.28 -7.16
CA GLY A 319 1.42 5.60 -6.08
C GLY A 319 1.08 6.89 -5.33
N PHE A 320 1.41 6.88 -4.03
CA PHE A 320 1.21 8.04 -3.14
C PHE A 320 2.45 8.93 -3.16
N THR A 321 2.70 9.55 -4.30
CA THR A 321 3.86 10.41 -4.54
C THR A 321 3.40 11.79 -5.06
N THR A 322 4.32 12.66 -5.35
CA THR A 322 4.07 13.96 -5.99
C THR A 322 3.06 14.83 -5.22
N SER A 323 1.94 15.25 -5.80
CA SER A 323 0.94 16.10 -5.14
C SER A 323 -0.09 15.31 -4.31
N ALA A 324 -0.19 13.99 -4.49
CA ALA A 324 -1.19 13.16 -3.82
C ALA A 324 -1.18 13.29 -2.29
N PRO A 325 -0.02 13.36 -1.59
CA PRO A 325 0.02 13.61 -0.15
C PRO A 325 -0.61 14.93 0.29
N LEU A 326 -0.38 16.01 -0.46
CA LEU A 326 -0.94 17.34 -0.17
C LEU A 326 -2.44 17.38 -0.46
N ALA A 327 -2.88 16.81 -1.57
CA ALA A 327 -4.30 16.67 -1.90
C ALA A 327 -5.03 15.86 -0.83
N PHE A 328 -4.46 14.73 -0.39
CA PHE A 328 -5.00 13.91 0.69
C PHE A 328 -5.11 14.69 2.00
N ALA A 329 -4.07 15.40 2.42
CA ALA A 329 -4.09 16.23 3.62
C ALA A 329 -5.22 17.28 3.55
N GLY A 330 -5.35 18.00 2.43
CA GLY A 330 -6.41 18.97 2.19
C GLY A 330 -7.81 18.34 2.26
N LEU A 331 -8.01 17.19 1.63
CA LEU A 331 -9.29 16.47 1.65
C LEU A 331 -9.63 15.92 3.03
N LYS A 332 -8.65 15.50 3.83
CA LYS A 332 -8.86 15.06 5.23
C LYS A 332 -9.08 16.24 6.21
N GLY A 333 -9.00 17.50 5.78
CA GLY A 333 -9.42 18.69 6.54
C GLY A 333 -8.29 19.53 7.10
N HIS A 334 -7.06 19.36 6.62
CA HIS A 334 -5.99 20.27 6.96
C HIS A 334 -6.20 21.62 6.26
N ARG A 335 -6.40 22.67 7.06
CA ARG A 335 -6.87 23.96 6.55
C ARG A 335 -5.76 24.87 6.06
N LEU A 336 -4.58 24.82 6.66
CA LEU A 336 -3.52 25.79 6.38
C LEU A 336 -2.39 25.10 5.60
N ILE A 337 -2.23 25.45 4.33
CA ILE A 337 -1.17 24.92 3.47
C ILE A 337 -0.29 26.10 3.01
N PRO A 338 1.03 26.08 3.28
CA PRO A 338 1.91 27.15 2.84
C PRO A 338 2.05 27.15 1.33
N ALA A 339 1.69 28.26 0.68
CA ALA A 339 1.79 28.44 -0.76
C ALA A 339 2.11 29.89 -1.10
N ASN A 340 3.14 30.10 -1.93
CA ASN A 340 3.56 31.41 -2.37
C ASN A 340 2.86 31.79 -3.68
N GLU A 341 2.28 32.98 -3.74
CA GLU A 341 1.52 33.50 -4.90
C GLU A 341 2.32 33.49 -6.21
N ARG A 342 3.65 33.58 -6.13
CA ARG A 342 4.55 33.65 -7.30
C ARG A 342 5.19 32.31 -7.65
N THR A 343 4.93 31.25 -6.88
CA THR A 343 5.49 29.91 -7.17
C THR A 343 4.60 29.18 -8.14
N ILE A 344 5.17 28.77 -9.27
CA ILE A 344 4.55 27.87 -10.23
C ILE A 344 4.70 26.45 -9.68
N LEU A 345 3.57 25.76 -9.46
CA LEU A 345 3.54 24.33 -9.22
C LEU A 345 3.49 23.64 -10.59
N ASP A 346 4.67 23.34 -11.12
CA ASP A 346 4.79 22.82 -12.48
C ASP A 346 4.38 21.37 -12.54
N ILE A 347 3.20 21.11 -13.08
CA ILE A 347 2.57 19.80 -13.19
C ILE A 347 2.45 19.42 -14.66
N ILE A 348 2.72 18.16 -14.99
CA ILE A 348 2.49 17.62 -16.33
C ILE A 348 1.79 16.26 -16.24
N PRO A 349 0.72 16.01 -17.02
CA PRO A 349 0.06 14.71 -17.11
C PRO A 349 1.00 13.61 -17.63
N VAL A 350 0.89 12.41 -17.07
CA VAL A 350 1.77 11.27 -17.38
C VAL A 350 1.74 10.86 -18.84
N ASP A 351 0.61 10.98 -19.49
CA ASP A 351 0.42 10.62 -20.91
C ASP A 351 1.15 11.60 -21.86
N LEU A 352 1.26 12.88 -21.50
CA LEU A 352 2.06 13.84 -22.28
C LEU A 352 3.56 13.49 -22.19
N VAL A 353 4.04 13.10 -21.00
CA VAL A 353 5.43 12.66 -20.82
C VAL A 353 5.70 11.33 -21.53
N ALA A 354 4.77 10.38 -21.46
CA ALA A 354 4.89 9.09 -22.14
C ALA A 354 4.93 9.26 -23.66
N GLY A 355 4.03 10.08 -24.22
CA GLY A 355 4.02 10.40 -25.65
C GLY A 355 5.33 11.07 -26.11
N SER A 356 5.82 12.05 -25.33
CA SER A 356 7.11 12.67 -25.60
C SER A 356 8.27 11.69 -25.55
N LEU A 357 8.26 10.75 -24.61
CA LEU A 357 9.30 9.73 -24.49
C LEU A 357 9.33 8.82 -25.74
N VAL A 358 8.16 8.46 -26.30
CA VAL A 358 8.06 7.74 -27.58
C VAL A 358 8.61 8.59 -28.73
N ALA A 359 8.25 9.87 -28.82
CA ALA A 359 8.75 10.79 -29.88
C ALA A 359 10.26 11.01 -29.78
N ILE A 360 10.81 11.19 -28.56
CA ILE A 360 12.24 11.33 -28.30
C ILE A 360 12.99 10.05 -28.68
N THR A 361 12.38 8.88 -28.41
CA THR A 361 12.93 7.57 -28.82
C THR A 361 13.05 7.47 -30.33
N ALA A 362 11.98 7.82 -31.07
CA ALA A 362 11.99 7.87 -32.53
C ALA A 362 13.06 8.84 -33.07
N ARG A 363 13.18 10.02 -32.48
CA ARG A 363 14.19 11.02 -32.83
C ARG A 363 15.62 10.51 -32.62
N ALA A 364 15.88 9.87 -31.48
CA ALA A 364 17.21 9.33 -31.17
C ALA A 364 17.64 8.16 -32.08
N LEU A 365 16.66 7.37 -32.57
CA LEU A 365 16.90 6.29 -33.54
C LEU A 365 17.28 6.83 -34.93
N LEU A 366 16.71 7.96 -35.33
CA LEU A 366 17.03 8.59 -36.62
C LEU A 366 18.33 9.39 -36.58
N ARG A 367 18.55 10.08 -35.47
CA ARG A 367 19.70 10.98 -35.32
C ARG A 367 20.22 10.95 -33.89
N PRO A 368 21.12 10.03 -33.58
CA PRO A 368 21.77 9.98 -32.25
C PRO A 368 22.49 11.30 -31.96
N GLU A 369 22.15 11.95 -30.87
CA GLU A 369 22.72 13.24 -30.42
C GLU A 369 22.80 13.29 -28.91
N ARG A 370 23.43 14.33 -28.35
CA ARG A 370 23.50 14.58 -26.90
C ARG A 370 22.56 15.73 -26.60
N ARG A 371 21.37 15.44 -26.03
CA ARG A 371 20.33 16.46 -25.83
C ARG A 371 19.52 16.25 -24.58
N VAL A 372 19.05 17.34 -23.99
CA VAL A 372 18.10 17.37 -22.88
C VAL A 372 16.72 17.78 -23.40
N TYR A 373 15.67 17.15 -22.89
CA TYR A 373 14.28 17.48 -23.17
C TYR A 373 13.53 17.70 -21.85
N GLN A 374 13.14 18.95 -21.55
CA GLN A 374 12.29 19.22 -20.41
C GLN A 374 10.83 18.95 -20.75
N GLN A 375 10.09 18.38 -19.79
CA GLN A 375 8.67 18.07 -19.92
C GLN A 375 7.93 18.80 -18.79
N ALA A 376 7.47 20.00 -19.08
CA ALA A 376 6.88 20.92 -18.12
C ALA A 376 5.77 21.75 -18.76
N SER A 377 4.92 22.35 -17.96
CA SER A 377 3.84 23.22 -18.42
C SER A 377 4.04 24.69 -18.07
N GLY A 378 4.89 24.96 -17.07
CA GLY A 378 4.97 26.25 -16.41
C GLY A 378 5.48 27.41 -17.26
N ASP A 379 6.19 27.14 -18.35
CA ASP A 379 6.66 28.18 -19.28
C ASP A 379 5.59 28.63 -20.29
N SER A 380 4.55 27.84 -20.51
CA SER A 380 3.49 28.09 -21.49
C SER A 380 2.08 28.19 -20.87
N ASN A 381 1.84 27.51 -19.76
CA ASN A 381 0.56 27.50 -19.05
C ASN A 381 0.79 27.38 -17.53
N PRO A 382 1.25 28.47 -16.89
CA PRO A 382 1.67 28.44 -15.48
C PRO A 382 0.49 28.16 -14.54
N PHE A 383 0.67 27.14 -13.68
CA PHE A 383 -0.25 26.81 -12.61
C PHE A 383 0.35 27.17 -11.25
N TYR A 384 -0.23 28.16 -10.59
CA TYR A 384 0.32 28.72 -9.34
C TYR A 384 -0.06 27.87 -8.10
N ALA A 385 0.87 27.75 -7.17
CA ALA A 385 0.71 26.93 -5.95
C ALA A 385 -0.54 27.30 -5.12
N PRO A 386 -0.94 28.57 -4.88
CA PRO A 386 -2.18 28.86 -4.17
C PRO A 386 -3.42 28.34 -4.89
N ARG A 387 -3.41 28.35 -6.23
CA ARG A 387 -4.54 27.88 -7.02
C ARG A 387 -4.78 26.37 -6.84
N SER A 388 -3.71 25.58 -6.66
CA SER A 388 -3.85 24.14 -6.37
C SER A 388 -4.57 23.91 -5.04
N VAL A 389 -4.22 24.68 -4.00
CA VAL A 389 -4.86 24.62 -2.68
C VAL A 389 -6.36 25.00 -2.75
N GLU A 390 -6.68 26.07 -3.48
CA GLU A 390 -8.07 26.51 -3.70
C GLU A 390 -8.90 25.42 -4.43
N LEU A 391 -8.33 24.79 -5.47
CA LEU A 391 -9.05 23.76 -6.22
C LEU A 391 -9.29 22.50 -5.38
N VAL A 392 -8.34 22.08 -4.53
CA VAL A 392 -8.56 21.02 -3.54
C VAL A 392 -9.70 21.41 -2.58
N GLY A 393 -9.75 22.68 -2.13
CA GLY A 393 -10.83 23.18 -1.30
C GLY A 393 -12.19 23.13 -1.99
N LEU A 394 -12.25 23.58 -3.22
CA LEU A 394 -13.46 23.56 -4.03
C LEU A 394 -13.96 22.13 -4.29
N TYR A 395 -13.05 21.21 -4.62
CA TYR A 395 -13.36 19.79 -4.79
C TYR A 395 -13.91 19.18 -3.49
N ARG A 396 -13.25 19.43 -2.34
CA ARG A 396 -13.71 18.98 -1.03
C ARG A 396 -15.12 19.48 -0.72
N ARG A 397 -15.42 20.76 -0.99
CA ARG A 397 -16.76 21.35 -0.80
C ARG A 397 -17.81 20.59 -1.60
N LYS A 398 -17.52 20.35 -2.90
CA LYS A 398 -18.38 19.60 -3.80
C LYS A 398 -18.60 18.17 -3.28
N HIS A 399 -17.51 17.44 -2.99
CA HIS A 399 -17.51 16.07 -2.51
C HIS A 399 -18.40 15.87 -1.27
N TYR A 400 -18.28 16.74 -0.24
CA TYR A 400 -19.06 16.60 0.98
C TYR A 400 -20.52 17.09 0.85
N ARG A 401 -20.84 17.97 -0.10
CA ARG A 401 -22.22 18.38 -0.39
C ARG A 401 -23.00 17.35 -1.20
N GLU A 402 -22.35 16.67 -2.10
CA GLU A 402 -22.95 15.64 -2.96
C GLU A 402 -22.97 14.26 -2.32
N ARG A 403 -22.36 14.08 -1.16
CA ARG A 403 -22.25 12.81 -0.47
C ARG A 403 -23.55 12.45 0.23
N GLU A 404 -24.27 11.43 -0.26
CA GLU A 404 -25.51 10.91 0.30
C GLU A 404 -25.33 10.08 1.59
N THR A 405 -24.10 9.61 1.88
CA THR A 405 -23.77 8.79 3.04
C THR A 405 -23.30 9.61 4.23
N GLY A 406 -23.81 9.31 5.43
CA GLY A 406 -23.41 9.97 6.68
C GLY A 406 -24.41 11.01 7.17
N SER A 407 -24.09 11.71 8.28
CA SER A 407 -24.94 12.78 8.80
C SER A 407 -24.82 14.04 7.95
N ALA A 408 -25.93 14.56 7.41
CA ALA A 408 -25.97 15.78 6.62
C ALA A 408 -25.32 16.97 7.34
N LEU A 409 -25.50 17.07 8.67
CA LEU A 409 -24.94 18.11 9.52
C LEU A 409 -23.40 18.01 9.60
N LEU A 410 -22.87 16.79 9.73
CA LEU A 410 -21.43 16.53 9.72
C LEU A 410 -20.81 16.79 8.33
N ASN A 411 -21.53 16.46 7.26
CA ASN A 411 -21.09 16.74 5.90
C ASN A 411 -21.06 18.24 5.61
N ASP A 412 -22.06 19.01 6.09
CA ASP A 412 -22.07 20.47 5.99
C ASP A 412 -20.87 21.10 6.74
N VAL A 413 -20.59 20.68 7.97
CA VAL A 413 -19.41 21.15 8.73
C VAL A 413 -18.11 20.79 7.99
N LYS A 414 -17.98 19.54 7.50
CA LYS A 414 -16.79 19.13 6.75
C LYS A 414 -16.64 19.89 5.44
N SER A 415 -17.73 20.26 4.77
CA SER A 415 -17.70 21.07 3.54
C SER A 415 -17.14 22.48 3.75
N ARG A 416 -17.27 23.04 4.96
CA ARG A 416 -16.78 24.39 5.34
C ARG A 416 -15.31 24.39 5.79
N LEU A 417 -14.70 23.23 6.03
CA LEU A 417 -13.31 23.11 6.46
C LEU A 417 -12.36 23.02 5.24
N GLU A 418 -12.37 24.05 4.40
CA GLU A 418 -11.55 24.09 3.19
C GLU A 418 -10.08 24.41 3.50
N PRO A 419 -9.13 23.80 2.77
CA PRO A 419 -7.75 24.21 2.79
C PRO A 419 -7.61 25.63 2.23
N GLN A 420 -6.73 26.42 2.85
CA GLN A 420 -6.45 27.80 2.48
C GLN A 420 -4.95 27.98 2.27
N PRO A 421 -4.54 28.65 1.21
CA PRO A 421 -3.15 29.02 1.02
C PRO A 421 -2.75 30.08 2.06
N VAL A 422 -1.62 29.85 2.73
CA VAL A 422 -1.12 30.78 3.77
C VAL A 422 0.37 31.02 3.62
N SER A 423 0.87 32.10 4.27
CA SER A 423 2.32 32.31 4.36
C SER A 423 3.00 31.25 5.22
N LYS A 424 4.29 30.97 4.96
CA LYS A 424 5.12 30.06 5.76
C LYS A 424 5.09 30.43 7.27
N ARG A 425 5.14 31.73 7.58
CA ARG A 425 5.06 32.23 8.96
C ARG A 425 3.71 31.90 9.61
N SER A 426 2.61 32.10 8.88
CA SER A 426 1.27 31.77 9.36
C SER A 426 1.11 30.26 9.60
N PHE A 427 1.66 29.44 8.72
CA PHE A 427 1.68 27.97 8.88
C PHE A 427 2.42 27.56 10.16
N LEU A 428 3.64 28.04 10.36
CA LEU A 428 4.46 27.70 11.53
C LEU A 428 3.83 28.18 12.86
N SER A 429 3.12 29.30 12.85
CA SER A 429 2.54 29.92 14.06
C SER A 429 1.09 29.54 14.35
N ARG A 430 0.36 28.91 13.43
CA ARG A 430 -1.11 28.65 13.56
C ARG A 430 -1.56 27.27 13.10
N SER A 431 -0.64 26.38 12.73
CA SER A 431 -0.96 25.08 12.13
C SER A 431 -0.30 23.92 12.90
N ALA A 432 -0.17 22.78 12.23
CA ALA A 432 0.33 21.54 12.77
C ALA A 432 1.58 21.64 13.69
N PRO A 433 2.61 22.45 13.38
CA PRO A 433 3.78 22.60 14.26
C PRO A 433 3.43 23.14 15.66
N LEU A 434 2.47 24.09 15.73
CA LEU A 434 2.01 24.63 17.02
C LEU A 434 1.23 23.59 17.83
N PHE A 435 0.35 22.82 17.15
CA PHE A 435 -0.41 21.75 17.81
C PHE A 435 0.50 20.62 18.31
N ALA A 436 1.50 20.22 17.53
CA ALA A 436 2.49 19.24 17.96
C ALA A 436 3.28 19.72 19.20
N THR A 437 3.73 20.98 19.19
CA THR A 437 4.44 21.56 20.31
C THR A 437 3.55 21.69 21.55
N GLY A 438 2.30 22.15 21.38
CA GLY A 438 1.32 22.27 22.44
C GLY A 438 0.96 20.90 23.08
N ALA A 439 0.70 19.88 22.24
CA ALA A 439 0.43 18.53 22.72
C ALA A 439 1.63 17.94 23.49
N ARG A 440 2.86 18.15 22.99
CA ARG A 440 4.09 17.74 23.66
C ARG A 440 4.27 18.39 25.02
N LEU A 441 4.04 19.70 25.12
CA LEU A 441 4.15 20.42 26.40
C LEU A 441 3.09 19.96 27.40
N LEU A 442 1.85 19.77 26.95
CA LEU A 442 0.77 19.27 27.82
C LEU A 442 1.05 17.83 28.28
N ARG A 443 1.53 16.95 27.37
CA ARG A 443 1.92 15.59 27.72
C ARG A 443 3.03 15.56 28.77
N ARG A 444 4.12 16.33 28.56
CA ARG A 444 5.19 16.48 29.55
C ARG A 444 4.67 17.02 30.88
N GLY A 445 3.77 18.00 30.86
CA GLY A 445 3.15 18.52 32.08
C GLY A 445 2.38 17.46 32.86
N ILE A 446 1.69 16.54 32.14
CA ILE A 446 1.02 15.39 32.79
C ILE A 446 2.05 14.38 33.32
N GLU A 447 3.14 14.10 32.60
CA GLU A 447 4.21 13.19 33.02
C GLU A 447 4.98 13.70 34.23
N ASP A 448 5.34 15.01 34.25
CA ASP A 448 6.19 15.62 35.27
C ASP A 448 5.41 16.00 36.54
N HIS A 449 4.15 16.44 36.42
CA HIS A 449 3.35 17.04 37.48
C HIS A 449 2.03 16.30 37.72
N GLY A 450 1.71 15.24 36.98
CA GLY A 450 0.50 14.45 37.22
C GLY A 450 0.51 13.83 38.64
N PRO A 451 -0.65 13.79 39.31
CA PRO A 451 -0.74 13.23 40.65
C PRO A 451 -0.36 11.73 40.61
N ARG A 452 0.74 11.39 41.26
CA ARG A 452 1.22 10.00 41.43
C ARG A 452 0.35 9.19 42.42
N TRP A 453 -0.58 9.87 43.11
CA TRP A 453 -1.48 9.33 44.12
C TRP A 453 -2.90 9.79 43.81
N GLY A 454 -3.76 8.88 43.42
CA GLY A 454 -5.16 9.21 43.11
C GLY A 454 -6.04 7.97 42.97
N ALA A 455 -7.36 8.17 43.01
CA ALA A 455 -8.33 7.10 42.77
C ALA A 455 -8.11 6.48 41.38
N PRO A 456 -8.30 5.16 41.18
CA PRO A 456 -8.08 4.46 39.92
C PRO A 456 -8.76 5.11 38.68
N ARG A 457 -9.85 5.84 38.93
CA ARG A 457 -10.58 6.57 37.88
C ARG A 457 -9.81 7.80 37.34
N VAL A 458 -9.06 8.50 38.22
CA VAL A 458 -8.27 9.68 37.84
C VAL A 458 -7.03 9.24 37.08
N SER A 459 -6.37 8.17 37.49
CA SER A 459 -5.22 7.59 36.78
C SER A 459 -5.62 7.13 35.36
N ALA A 460 -6.74 6.43 35.23
CA ALA A 460 -7.26 5.99 33.92
C ALA A 460 -7.68 7.16 33.02
N MET A 461 -8.16 8.28 33.61
CA MET A 461 -8.49 9.49 32.83
C MET A 461 -7.22 10.19 32.33
N LEU A 462 -6.17 10.29 33.18
CA LEU A 462 -4.89 10.90 32.79
C LEU A 462 -4.15 10.05 31.74
N GLU A 463 -4.18 8.73 31.86
CA GLU A 463 -3.63 7.82 30.84
C GLU A 463 -4.34 8.01 29.48
N ARG A 464 -5.67 8.06 29.47
CA ARG A 464 -6.43 8.33 28.23
C ARG A 464 -6.11 9.72 27.65
N ALA A 465 -5.95 10.73 28.49
CA ALA A 465 -5.56 12.06 28.05
C ALA A 465 -4.14 12.07 27.46
N ARG A 466 -3.20 11.34 28.08
CA ARG A 466 -1.84 11.16 27.58
C ARG A 466 -1.82 10.49 26.22
N GLU A 467 -2.52 9.36 26.07
CA GLU A 467 -2.63 8.64 24.79
C GLU A 467 -3.28 9.51 23.70
N GLN A 468 -4.28 10.33 24.03
CA GLN A 468 -4.88 11.26 23.08
C GLN A 468 -3.91 12.36 22.65
N LEU A 469 -3.16 12.94 23.59
CA LEU A 469 -2.15 13.97 23.31
C LEU A 469 -1.00 13.42 22.46
N GLU A 470 -0.55 12.20 22.73
CA GLU A 470 0.46 11.51 21.94
C GLU A 470 0.00 11.29 20.49
N ARG A 471 -1.22 10.81 20.28
CA ARG A 471 -1.82 10.69 18.94
C ARG A 471 -1.91 12.03 18.20
N VAL A 472 -2.29 13.11 18.92
CA VAL A 472 -2.35 14.46 18.33
C VAL A 472 -0.95 14.96 17.99
N GLU A 473 0.04 14.74 18.85
CA GLU A 473 1.45 15.09 18.61
C GLU A 473 2.00 14.35 17.38
N GLU A 474 1.79 13.03 17.28
CA GLU A 474 2.23 12.21 16.15
C GLU A 474 1.58 12.63 14.84
N GLN A 475 0.26 12.84 14.82
CA GLN A 475 -0.46 13.26 13.63
C GLN A 475 -0.02 14.65 13.16
N ALA A 476 0.11 15.60 14.08
CA ALA A 476 0.56 16.96 13.76
C ALA A 476 2.03 16.99 13.32
N SER A 477 2.89 16.19 13.93
CA SER A 477 4.30 16.06 13.56
C SER A 477 4.46 15.43 12.17
N SER A 478 3.74 14.35 11.89
CA SER A 478 3.77 13.68 10.59
C SER A 478 3.30 14.61 9.46
N LEU A 479 2.26 15.39 9.70
CA LEU A 479 1.79 16.40 8.74
C LEU A 479 2.81 17.50 8.53
N SER A 480 3.39 18.02 9.62
CA SER A 480 4.42 19.06 9.52
C SER A 480 5.60 18.58 8.68
N SER A 481 6.10 17.37 8.97
CA SER A 481 7.20 16.76 8.22
C SER A 481 6.85 16.54 6.75
N LEU A 482 5.61 16.12 6.45
CA LEU A 482 5.13 15.99 5.08
C LEU A 482 5.17 17.34 4.36
N ILE A 483 4.60 18.39 4.94
CA ILE A 483 4.55 19.73 4.32
C ILE A 483 5.96 20.29 4.14
N GLU A 484 6.87 20.09 5.09
CA GLU A 484 8.27 20.51 5.00
C GLU A 484 8.99 19.94 3.77
N LEU A 485 8.67 18.71 3.35
CA LEU A 485 9.22 18.10 2.14
C LEU A 485 8.78 18.85 0.86
N PHE A 486 7.61 19.47 0.88
CA PHE A 486 7.06 20.20 -0.26
C PHE A 486 7.36 21.70 -0.26
N LEU A 487 7.87 22.27 0.85
CA LEU A 487 8.21 23.68 0.93
C LEU A 487 9.12 24.18 -0.20
N PRO A 488 10.16 23.46 -0.63
CA PRO A 488 10.99 23.87 -1.75
C PRO A 488 10.21 24.09 -3.04
N PHE A 489 9.12 23.37 -3.25
CA PHE A 489 8.30 23.39 -4.47
C PHE A 489 7.07 24.31 -4.36
N LEU A 490 6.56 24.54 -3.14
CA LEU A 490 5.38 25.37 -2.90
C LEU A 490 5.71 26.81 -2.51
N TRP A 491 6.91 27.05 -1.96
CA TRP A 491 7.25 28.32 -1.35
C TRP A 491 8.61 28.87 -1.71
N GLU A 492 9.68 28.04 -1.72
CA GLU A 492 11.06 28.56 -1.70
C GLU A 492 11.60 28.86 -3.09
N ASN A 493 11.33 28.02 -4.08
CA ASN A 493 11.87 28.16 -5.43
C ASN A 493 10.79 28.55 -6.44
N ARG A 494 11.19 29.30 -7.47
CA ARG A 494 10.32 29.79 -8.54
C ARG A 494 10.88 29.40 -9.89
N TYR A 495 10.73 28.13 -10.24
CA TYR A 495 11.21 27.59 -11.51
C TYR A 495 10.31 28.01 -12.67
N VAL A 496 10.91 28.25 -13.82
CA VAL A 496 10.27 28.27 -15.13
C VAL A 496 11.09 27.40 -16.06
N PHE A 497 10.66 26.15 -16.20
CA PHE A 497 11.36 25.15 -17.03
C PHE A 497 11.05 25.39 -18.50
N ARG A 498 12.08 25.67 -19.33
CA ARG A 498 11.94 25.91 -20.77
C ARG A 498 11.89 24.57 -21.52
N CYS A 499 10.84 24.37 -22.35
CA CYS A 499 10.65 23.15 -23.11
C CYS A 499 10.89 23.37 -24.61
N ASP A 500 11.92 24.12 -24.97
CA ASP A 500 12.16 24.53 -26.36
C ASP A 500 12.52 23.36 -27.26
N ASN A 501 13.32 22.39 -26.79
CA ASN A 501 13.67 21.19 -27.53
C ASN A 501 12.46 20.29 -27.77
N THR A 502 11.59 20.15 -26.78
CA THR A 502 10.33 19.38 -26.92
C THR A 502 9.38 20.05 -27.90
N ARG A 503 9.21 21.39 -27.84
CA ARG A 503 8.41 22.12 -28.82
C ARG A 503 8.97 21.97 -30.24
N ALA A 504 10.29 22.09 -30.41
CA ALA A 504 10.93 21.91 -31.71
C ALA A 504 10.76 20.49 -32.25
N LEU A 505 10.80 19.46 -31.39
CA LEU A 505 10.55 18.06 -31.74
C LEU A 505 9.13 17.89 -32.32
N TYR A 506 8.12 18.43 -31.62
CA TYR A 506 6.73 18.32 -32.05
C TYR A 506 6.40 19.19 -33.28
N ALA A 507 7.05 20.35 -33.43
CA ALA A 507 6.93 21.18 -34.61
C ALA A 507 7.51 20.53 -35.88
N ALA A 508 8.46 19.61 -35.71
CA ALA A 508 9.04 18.83 -36.81
C ALA A 508 8.33 17.49 -37.07
N MET A 509 7.33 17.14 -36.24
CA MET A 509 6.65 15.84 -36.36
C MET A 509 5.54 15.87 -37.43
N GLU A 510 5.29 14.71 -38.04
CA GLU A 510 4.13 14.51 -38.89
C GLU A 510 2.82 14.72 -38.12
N VAL A 511 1.84 15.35 -38.76
CA VAL A 511 0.54 15.70 -38.16
C VAL A 511 -0.17 14.44 -37.63
N GLU A 512 -0.08 13.34 -38.31
CA GLU A 512 -0.70 12.07 -37.96
C GLU A 512 -0.08 11.50 -36.68
N ASP A 513 1.25 11.52 -36.56
CA ASP A 513 1.95 11.04 -35.37
C ASP A 513 1.76 11.99 -34.17
N ALA A 514 1.76 13.31 -34.41
CA ALA A 514 1.45 14.29 -33.37
C ALA A 514 0.02 14.12 -32.80
N ALA A 515 -0.93 13.66 -33.62
CA ALA A 515 -2.28 13.34 -33.18
C ALA A 515 -2.35 12.03 -32.36
N LYS A 516 -1.50 11.03 -32.66
CA LYS A 516 -1.42 9.76 -31.91
C LYS A 516 -0.82 9.93 -30.50
N ILE A 517 0.17 10.81 -30.39
CA ILE A 517 0.93 11.08 -29.14
C ILE A 517 1.00 12.59 -28.88
N PRO A 518 -0.13 13.27 -28.62
CA PRO A 518 -0.16 14.72 -28.49
C PRO A 518 0.63 15.23 -27.29
N TRP A 519 1.29 16.37 -27.46
CA TRP A 519 1.93 17.12 -26.39
C TRP A 519 1.46 18.59 -26.44
N ASP A 520 0.46 18.90 -25.66
CA ASP A 520 -0.18 20.21 -25.61
C ASP A 520 -0.39 20.65 -24.15
N PRO A 521 0.66 21.02 -23.43
CA PRO A 521 0.52 21.56 -22.07
C PRO A 521 -0.21 22.91 -22.04
N GLN A 522 -0.24 23.66 -23.15
CA GLN A 522 -0.93 24.97 -23.25
C GLN A 522 -2.45 24.81 -23.22
N GLY A 523 -2.98 23.74 -23.79
CA GLY A 523 -4.40 23.43 -23.85
C GLY A 523 -5.00 22.84 -22.56
N ILE A 524 -4.23 22.71 -21.50
CA ILE A 524 -4.72 22.17 -20.23
C ILE A 524 -5.56 23.23 -19.50
N ASP A 525 -6.86 22.95 -19.33
CA ASP A 525 -7.70 23.68 -18.37
C ASP A 525 -7.43 23.13 -16.96
N TRP A 526 -6.65 23.84 -16.17
CA TRP A 526 -6.27 23.42 -14.82
C TRP A 526 -7.46 23.21 -13.89
N ARG A 527 -8.51 24.03 -14.01
CA ARG A 527 -9.71 23.88 -13.18
C ARG A 527 -10.41 22.56 -13.50
N ARG A 528 -10.63 22.30 -14.79
CA ARG A 528 -11.27 21.06 -15.26
C ARG A 528 -10.40 19.86 -14.93
N TYR A 529 -9.09 19.95 -15.20
CA TYR A 529 -8.14 18.88 -14.90
C TYR A 529 -8.16 18.51 -13.42
N PHE A 530 -8.10 19.47 -12.49
CA PHE A 530 -8.12 19.18 -11.05
C PHE A 530 -9.46 18.62 -10.58
N LEU A 531 -10.59 19.23 -10.97
CA LEU A 531 -11.91 18.90 -10.42
C LEU A 531 -12.57 17.68 -11.06
N GLU A 532 -12.27 17.39 -12.35
CA GLU A 532 -12.95 16.33 -13.09
C GLU A 532 -12.02 15.15 -13.45
N VAL A 533 -10.70 15.33 -13.38
CA VAL A 533 -9.72 14.31 -13.79
C VAL A 533 -8.81 13.90 -12.64
N HIS A 534 -7.98 14.83 -12.11
CA HIS A 534 -6.91 14.53 -11.19
C HIS A 534 -7.41 14.11 -9.81
N LEU A 535 -8.20 14.94 -9.12
CA LEU A 535 -8.67 14.64 -7.77
C LEU A 535 -9.61 13.43 -7.72
N PRO A 536 -10.59 13.26 -8.65
CA PRO A 536 -11.36 12.01 -8.76
C PRO A 536 -10.47 10.79 -9.04
N GLY A 537 -9.42 10.98 -9.87
CA GLY A 537 -8.45 9.93 -10.16
C GLY A 537 -7.67 9.49 -8.92
N LEU A 538 -7.21 10.42 -8.08
CA LEU A 538 -6.56 10.11 -6.82
C LEU A 538 -7.49 9.37 -5.85
N GLU A 539 -8.76 9.77 -5.75
CA GLU A 539 -9.74 9.08 -4.91
C GLU A 539 -10.04 7.66 -5.39
N ARG A 540 -9.98 7.42 -6.69
CA ARG A 540 -10.27 6.10 -7.26
C ARG A 540 -9.07 5.16 -7.21
N TRP A 541 -7.86 5.65 -7.53
CA TRP A 541 -6.70 4.79 -7.82
C TRP A 541 -5.61 4.81 -6.74
N VAL A 542 -5.50 5.90 -5.97
CA VAL A 542 -4.38 6.11 -5.04
C VAL A 542 -4.81 6.02 -3.58
N PHE A 543 -5.89 6.70 -3.19
CA PHE A 543 -6.28 6.79 -1.78
C PHE A 543 -6.79 5.49 -1.16
N PRO A 544 -7.46 4.58 -1.88
CA PRO A 544 -7.85 3.28 -1.30
C PRO A 544 -6.68 2.48 -0.78
N GLY A 545 -5.59 2.39 -1.54
CA GLY A 545 -4.37 1.69 -1.11
C GLY A 545 -3.71 2.29 0.13
N LEU A 546 -3.81 3.62 0.33
CA LEU A 546 -3.34 4.28 1.54
C LEU A 546 -4.19 3.99 2.76
N GLU A 547 -5.51 3.98 2.58
CA GLU A 547 -6.42 3.65 3.67
C GLU A 547 -6.20 2.21 4.10
N GLU A 548 -5.98 1.30 3.16
CA GLU A 548 -5.61 -0.09 3.44
C GLU A 548 -4.27 -0.21 4.17
N GLU A 549 -3.23 0.46 3.71
CA GLU A 549 -1.92 0.45 4.38
C GLU A 549 -1.98 1.08 5.79
N ARG A 550 -2.76 2.15 5.95
CA ARG A 550 -2.98 2.78 7.25
C ARG A 550 -3.74 1.85 8.20
N GLU A 551 -4.75 1.12 7.71
CA GLU A 551 -5.47 0.13 8.50
C GLU A 551 -4.57 -1.05 8.90
N ARG A 552 -3.69 -1.52 7.99
CA ARG A 552 -2.68 -2.55 8.30
C ARG A 552 -1.72 -2.11 9.42
N ARG A 553 -1.36 -0.83 9.46
CA ARG A 553 -0.46 -0.25 10.49
C ARG A 553 -1.15 0.10 11.80
N LYS A 554 -2.48 -0.04 11.92
CA LYS A 554 -3.17 0.20 13.20
C LYS A 554 -2.59 -0.71 14.28
N ALA A 555 -2.45 -0.15 15.49
CA ALA A 555 -1.94 -0.89 16.64
C ALA A 555 -2.74 -2.18 16.86
N ILE A 556 -2.03 -3.27 17.17
CA ILE A 556 -2.64 -4.53 17.55
C ILE A 556 -3.19 -4.34 18.97
N HIS A 557 -4.52 -4.34 19.10
CA HIS A 557 -5.16 -4.16 20.39
C HIS A 557 -5.29 -5.51 21.11
N ALA A 558 -4.91 -5.53 22.38
CA ALA A 558 -5.25 -6.61 23.27
C ALA A 558 -6.71 -6.42 23.73
N HIS A 559 -7.49 -7.47 23.68
CA HIS A 559 -8.87 -7.49 24.12
C HIS A 559 -8.98 -8.29 25.43
N ARG A 560 -9.89 -7.90 26.30
CA ARG A 560 -10.11 -8.58 27.56
C ARG A 560 -10.74 -9.95 27.38
N ASP A 561 -11.67 -10.05 26.42
CA ASP A 561 -12.44 -11.24 26.13
C ASP A 561 -12.83 -11.29 24.63
N LEU A 562 -13.37 -12.44 24.15
CA LEU A 562 -13.77 -12.64 22.76
C LEU A 562 -14.94 -11.76 22.31
N LEU A 563 -15.83 -11.34 23.21
CA LEU A 563 -16.95 -10.47 22.86
C LEU A 563 -16.47 -9.04 22.64
N GLU A 564 -15.52 -8.56 23.45
CA GLU A 564 -14.86 -7.28 23.24
C GLU A 564 -14.11 -7.26 21.90
N LEU A 565 -13.39 -8.34 21.57
CA LEU A 565 -12.73 -8.49 20.27
C LEU A 565 -13.75 -8.41 19.12
N PHE A 566 -14.82 -9.18 19.22
CA PHE A 566 -15.88 -9.22 18.22
C PHE A 566 -16.53 -7.84 18.02
N ASP A 567 -16.98 -7.19 19.10
CA ASP A 567 -17.63 -5.89 19.05
C ASP A 567 -16.69 -4.79 18.55
N SER A 568 -15.41 -4.83 18.92
CA SER A 568 -14.38 -3.90 18.44
C SER A 568 -14.16 -4.05 16.93
N ALA A 569 -14.01 -5.30 16.43
CA ALA A 569 -13.85 -5.56 15.00
C ALA A 569 -15.08 -5.11 14.20
N VAL A 570 -16.28 -5.46 14.66
CA VAL A 570 -17.54 -5.04 14.04
C VAL A 570 -17.70 -3.51 14.01
N HIS A 571 -17.38 -2.83 15.11
CA HIS A 571 -17.44 -1.36 15.17
C HIS A 571 -16.48 -0.71 14.17
N THR A 572 -15.27 -1.25 14.08
CA THR A 572 -14.19 -0.69 13.25
C THR A 572 -14.43 -0.94 11.77
N TYR A 573 -14.88 -2.16 11.42
CA TYR A 573 -14.92 -2.64 10.02
C TYR A 573 -16.34 -2.84 9.48
N ARG A 574 -17.36 -2.25 10.08
CA ARG A 574 -18.80 -2.48 9.92
C ARG A 574 -19.29 -2.71 8.49
N HIS A 575 -18.79 -1.95 7.54
CA HIS A 575 -19.22 -1.96 6.14
C HIS A 575 -18.38 -2.86 5.22
N ARG A 576 -17.34 -3.49 5.77
CA ARG A 576 -16.47 -4.40 5.01
C ARG A 576 -17.03 -5.81 5.00
N VAL A 577 -16.66 -6.59 4.01
CA VAL A 577 -16.93 -8.04 3.97
C VAL A 577 -16.09 -8.73 5.04
N ALA A 578 -16.74 -9.50 5.91
CA ALA A 578 -16.07 -10.33 6.91
C ALA A 578 -15.92 -11.75 6.41
N PHE A 579 -17.00 -12.28 5.82
CA PHE A 579 -17.05 -13.65 5.32
C PHE A 579 -17.57 -13.69 3.90
N ARG A 580 -16.99 -14.58 3.10
CA ARG A 580 -17.40 -14.90 1.74
C ARG A 580 -17.64 -16.39 1.64
N ARG A 581 -18.72 -16.81 0.96
CA ARG A 581 -18.96 -18.19 0.56
C ARG A 581 -18.97 -18.25 -0.96
N VAL A 582 -18.19 -19.15 -1.51
CA VAL A 582 -18.10 -19.40 -2.95
C VAL A 582 -18.69 -20.79 -3.22
N GLU A 583 -19.79 -20.81 -3.98
CA GLU A 583 -20.47 -22.00 -4.53
C GLU A 583 -20.36 -21.93 -6.07
N ASP A 584 -20.64 -23.02 -6.82
CA ASP A 584 -20.42 -23.14 -8.27
C ASP A 584 -20.63 -21.88 -9.10
N ASP A 585 -21.83 -21.28 -9.04
CA ASP A 585 -22.20 -20.04 -9.78
C ASP A 585 -22.66 -18.94 -8.84
N ARG A 586 -22.46 -19.09 -7.53
CA ARG A 586 -22.97 -18.16 -6.52
C ARG A 586 -21.89 -17.72 -5.56
N GLU A 587 -21.83 -16.43 -5.32
CA GLU A 587 -21.01 -15.83 -4.29
C GLU A 587 -21.89 -15.10 -3.29
N GLU A 588 -21.81 -15.47 -2.02
CA GLU A 588 -22.47 -14.79 -0.93
C GLU A 588 -21.47 -14.03 -0.06
N ARG A 589 -21.80 -12.81 0.31
CA ARG A 589 -20.94 -11.93 1.11
C ARG A 589 -21.66 -11.49 2.37
N PHE A 590 -20.96 -11.56 3.48
CA PHE A 590 -21.45 -11.14 4.80
C PHE A 590 -20.54 -10.01 5.33
N THR A 591 -21.08 -8.82 5.46
CA THR A 591 -20.36 -7.71 6.09
C THR A 591 -20.24 -7.92 7.61
N TYR A 592 -19.23 -7.29 8.23
CA TYR A 592 -19.07 -7.29 9.69
C TYR A 592 -20.36 -6.85 10.43
N GLY A 593 -21.05 -5.85 9.87
CA GLY A 593 -22.33 -5.39 10.42
C GLY A 593 -23.45 -6.42 10.31
N GLU A 594 -23.45 -7.24 9.25
CA GLU A 594 -24.42 -8.36 9.08
C GLU A 594 -24.09 -9.50 10.02
N VAL A 595 -22.83 -9.90 10.12
CA VAL A 595 -22.37 -10.89 11.09
C VAL A 595 -22.82 -10.54 12.51
N HIS A 596 -22.70 -9.27 12.91
CA HIS A 596 -23.19 -8.81 14.20
C HIS A 596 -24.71 -8.98 14.38
N ARG A 597 -25.51 -8.62 13.35
CA ARG A 597 -26.98 -8.77 13.39
C ARG A 597 -27.40 -10.24 13.49
N TRP A 598 -26.76 -11.11 12.69
CA TRP A 598 -27.03 -12.52 12.69
C TRP A 598 -26.62 -13.19 14.01
N ALA A 599 -25.45 -12.88 14.57
CA ALA A 599 -25.03 -13.36 15.88
C ALA A 599 -26.00 -12.95 17.01
N ALA A 600 -26.55 -11.73 16.92
CA ALA A 600 -27.59 -11.27 17.86
C ALA A 600 -28.91 -12.06 17.73
N ARG A 601 -29.29 -12.48 16.51
CA ARG A 601 -30.46 -13.36 16.29
C ARG A 601 -30.26 -14.74 16.89
N VAL A 602 -29.10 -15.37 16.64
CA VAL A 602 -28.75 -16.67 17.26
C VAL A 602 -28.78 -16.56 18.80
N ALA A 603 -28.20 -15.52 19.38
CA ALA A 603 -28.27 -15.31 20.83
C ALA A 603 -29.72 -15.18 21.34
N SER A 604 -30.56 -14.42 20.64
CA SER A 604 -31.98 -14.25 20.98
C SER A 604 -32.75 -15.56 20.87
N PHE A 605 -32.48 -16.36 19.85
CA PHE A 605 -33.06 -17.71 19.70
C PHE A 605 -32.70 -18.61 20.89
N LEU A 606 -31.41 -18.69 21.25
CA LEU A 606 -30.93 -19.50 22.37
C LEU A 606 -31.54 -19.07 23.73
N LEU A 607 -31.65 -17.78 23.97
CA LEU A 607 -32.29 -17.25 25.18
C LEU A 607 -33.77 -17.62 25.26
N ARG A 608 -34.48 -17.62 24.12
CA ARG A 608 -35.88 -18.05 24.06
C ARG A 608 -36.05 -19.55 24.24
N THR A 609 -35.12 -20.36 23.81
CA THR A 609 -35.08 -21.83 24.06
C THR A 609 -34.66 -22.19 25.49
N GLY A 610 -34.46 -21.17 26.35
CA GLY A 610 -34.17 -21.35 27.76
C GLY A 610 -32.70 -21.57 28.13
N VAL A 611 -31.79 -21.30 27.22
CA VAL A 611 -30.34 -21.31 27.49
C VAL A 611 -30.00 -20.23 28.52
N LYS A 612 -29.23 -20.61 29.54
CA LYS A 612 -28.80 -19.73 30.63
C LYS A 612 -27.27 -19.52 30.55
N PRO A 613 -26.76 -18.45 31.17
CA PRO A 613 -25.31 -18.26 31.30
C PRO A 613 -24.61 -19.47 31.93
N GLY A 614 -23.57 -19.95 31.29
CA GLY A 614 -22.82 -21.15 31.71
C GLY A 614 -23.34 -22.47 31.14
N ASP A 615 -24.48 -22.49 30.46
CA ASP A 615 -24.93 -23.66 29.71
C ASP A 615 -23.99 -23.95 28.52
N ARG A 616 -24.01 -25.21 28.04
CA ARG A 616 -23.22 -25.62 26.86
C ARG A 616 -24.15 -25.80 25.67
N VAL A 617 -23.65 -25.32 24.51
CA VAL A 617 -24.35 -25.47 23.22
C VAL A 617 -23.40 -26.15 22.25
N LEU A 618 -23.81 -27.28 21.70
CA LEU A 618 -23.05 -27.95 20.64
C LEU A 618 -23.24 -27.19 19.34
N LEU A 619 -22.13 -27.07 18.57
CA LEU A 619 -22.13 -26.51 17.24
C LEU A 619 -21.51 -27.54 16.28
N ILE A 620 -22.29 -28.08 15.38
CA ILE A 620 -21.95 -29.14 14.43
C ILE A 620 -22.19 -28.61 13.02
N SER A 621 -21.15 -28.29 12.30
CA SER A 621 -21.23 -27.77 10.94
C SER A 621 -19.87 -27.79 10.27
N GLU A 622 -19.88 -27.97 8.97
CA GLU A 622 -18.76 -27.73 8.05
C GLU A 622 -18.31 -26.26 8.10
N ASN A 623 -17.15 -25.97 7.49
CA ASN A 623 -16.65 -24.59 7.38
C ASN A 623 -17.57 -23.75 6.49
N ARG A 624 -18.23 -22.77 7.06
CA ARG A 624 -19.16 -21.87 6.39
C ARG A 624 -19.38 -20.59 7.20
N PRO A 625 -19.85 -19.48 6.61
CA PRO A 625 -20.04 -18.20 7.33
C PRO A 625 -20.95 -18.28 8.57
N GLU A 626 -21.93 -19.17 8.56
CA GLU A 626 -22.87 -19.36 9.65
C GLU A 626 -22.22 -19.97 10.90
N TRP A 627 -21.11 -20.72 10.74
CA TRP A 627 -20.38 -21.31 11.86
C TRP A 627 -19.85 -20.24 12.84
N PRO A 628 -19.00 -19.24 12.40
CA PRO A 628 -18.56 -18.18 13.30
C PRO A 628 -19.70 -17.28 13.79
N ILE A 629 -20.73 -17.05 12.98
CA ILE A 629 -21.94 -16.31 13.40
C ILE A 629 -22.61 -17.02 14.59
N ALA A 630 -22.79 -18.33 14.51
CA ALA A 630 -23.36 -19.14 15.59
C ALA A 630 -22.43 -19.16 16.80
N PHE A 631 -21.12 -19.30 16.61
CA PHE A 631 -20.14 -19.28 17.68
C PHE A 631 -20.27 -18.01 18.53
N PHE A 632 -20.22 -16.83 17.91
CA PHE A 632 -20.39 -15.56 18.62
C PHE A 632 -21.80 -15.37 19.17
N GLY A 633 -22.83 -15.90 18.50
CA GLY A 633 -24.18 -15.91 19.00
C GLY A 633 -24.33 -16.70 20.31
N ILE A 634 -23.69 -17.85 20.41
CA ILE A 634 -23.68 -18.68 21.62
C ILE A 634 -22.98 -17.91 22.75
N LEU A 635 -21.81 -17.34 22.48
CA LEU A 635 -21.11 -16.53 23.50
C LEU A 635 -21.93 -15.34 23.97
N ARG A 636 -22.67 -14.69 23.09
CA ARG A 636 -23.55 -13.55 23.41
C ARG A 636 -24.77 -13.97 24.24
N ALA A 637 -25.20 -15.21 24.12
CA ALA A 637 -26.19 -15.78 25.03
C ALA A 637 -25.63 -16.09 26.42
N GLY A 638 -24.31 -15.99 26.59
CA GLY A 638 -23.58 -16.29 27.82
C GLY A 638 -23.28 -17.79 27.99
N ALA A 639 -23.43 -18.58 26.94
CA ALA A 639 -23.18 -20.00 26.92
C ALA A 639 -21.77 -20.36 26.43
N THR A 640 -21.32 -21.57 26.75
CA THR A 640 -20.07 -22.16 26.28
C THR A 640 -20.30 -22.91 24.99
N VAL A 641 -19.47 -22.67 23.97
CA VAL A 641 -19.53 -23.39 22.70
C VAL A 641 -18.85 -24.74 22.84
N VAL A 642 -19.50 -25.79 22.33
CA VAL A 642 -18.92 -27.13 22.18
C VAL A 642 -18.84 -27.44 20.69
N PRO A 643 -17.74 -27.07 20.02
CA PRO A 643 -17.58 -27.36 18.60
C PRO A 643 -17.32 -28.88 18.42
N VAL A 644 -18.00 -29.44 17.42
CA VAL A 644 -17.94 -30.88 17.11
C VAL A 644 -17.69 -31.05 15.62
N ASP A 645 -16.91 -32.05 15.28
CA ASP A 645 -16.64 -32.46 13.91
C ASP A 645 -17.96 -32.84 13.20
N PRO A 646 -18.30 -32.26 12.05
CA PRO A 646 -19.49 -32.62 11.28
C PRO A 646 -19.51 -34.10 10.86
N ASP A 647 -18.35 -34.72 10.71
CA ASP A 647 -18.23 -36.14 10.33
C ASP A 647 -18.39 -37.09 11.53
N SER A 648 -18.67 -36.57 12.73
CA SER A 648 -18.86 -37.40 13.93
C SER A 648 -20.12 -38.28 13.82
N SER A 649 -19.98 -39.53 14.21
CA SER A 649 -21.10 -40.47 14.29
C SER A 649 -22.14 -40.03 15.35
N GLU A 650 -23.41 -40.45 15.18
CA GLU A 650 -24.47 -40.19 16.19
C GLU A 650 -24.06 -40.66 17.59
N SER A 651 -23.38 -41.78 17.74
CA SER A 651 -22.92 -42.31 19.01
C SER A 651 -21.84 -41.42 19.67
N GLU A 652 -20.97 -40.83 18.90
CA GLU A 652 -20.00 -39.87 19.38
C GLU A 652 -20.66 -38.55 19.82
N VAL A 653 -21.61 -38.03 19.02
CA VAL A 653 -22.39 -36.84 19.38
C VAL A 653 -23.16 -37.04 20.67
N VAL A 654 -23.83 -38.17 20.82
CA VAL A 654 -24.55 -38.53 22.05
C VAL A 654 -23.63 -38.58 23.26
N ASN A 655 -22.44 -39.17 23.12
CA ASN A 655 -21.43 -39.19 24.18
C ASN A 655 -20.95 -37.78 24.56
N ILE A 656 -20.72 -36.91 23.58
CA ILE A 656 -20.32 -35.52 23.79
C ILE A 656 -21.46 -34.75 24.49
N VAL A 657 -22.72 -34.91 24.06
CA VAL A 657 -23.91 -34.29 24.70
C VAL A 657 -24.00 -34.68 26.17
N ARG A 658 -23.86 -35.98 26.47
CA ARG A 658 -23.91 -36.50 27.84
C ARG A 658 -22.78 -35.93 28.70
N ARG A 659 -21.56 -35.90 28.22
CA ARG A 659 -20.38 -35.43 28.97
C ARG A 659 -20.33 -33.93 29.12
N SER A 660 -20.72 -33.17 28.10
CA SER A 660 -20.78 -31.72 28.16
C SER A 660 -22.02 -31.22 28.91
N GLN A 661 -23.04 -32.08 29.08
CA GLN A 661 -24.36 -31.68 29.60
C GLN A 661 -24.96 -30.52 28.76
N ALA A 662 -24.86 -30.62 27.47
CA ALA A 662 -25.34 -29.60 26.56
C ALA A 662 -26.87 -29.49 26.58
N ARG A 663 -27.36 -28.26 26.45
CA ARG A 663 -28.79 -27.91 26.44
C ARG A 663 -29.36 -27.84 25.02
N VAL A 664 -28.55 -27.42 24.06
CA VAL A 664 -28.96 -27.24 22.66
C VAL A 664 -27.87 -27.81 21.76
N VAL A 665 -28.27 -28.39 20.64
CA VAL A 665 -27.42 -28.76 19.52
C VAL A 665 -27.83 -27.91 18.32
N LEU A 666 -26.93 -27.07 17.81
CA LEU A 666 -27.05 -26.37 16.57
C LEU A 666 -26.33 -27.14 15.46
N LEU A 667 -27.02 -27.36 14.36
CA LEU A 667 -26.57 -28.18 13.24
C LEU A 667 -26.63 -27.37 11.94
N SER A 668 -25.70 -27.57 11.03
CA SER A 668 -25.93 -27.20 9.63
C SER A 668 -27.04 -28.08 9.04
N GLU A 669 -27.59 -27.70 7.91
CA GLU A 669 -28.61 -28.46 7.19
C GLU A 669 -28.07 -29.82 6.77
N GLN A 670 -26.80 -29.88 6.34
CA GLN A 670 -26.10 -31.13 5.97
C GLN A 670 -25.93 -32.03 7.20
N ALA A 671 -25.35 -31.51 8.29
CA ALA A 671 -25.19 -32.27 9.54
C ALA A 671 -26.54 -32.76 10.10
N ALA A 672 -27.62 -32.00 9.92
CA ALA A 672 -28.98 -32.40 10.34
C ALA A 672 -29.51 -33.60 9.51
N GLN A 673 -29.15 -33.69 8.23
CA GLN A 673 -29.48 -34.83 7.37
C GLN A 673 -28.66 -36.07 7.76
N ASP A 674 -27.34 -35.88 7.94
CA ASP A 674 -26.41 -36.99 8.25
C ASP A 674 -26.66 -37.59 9.63
N LEU A 675 -27.17 -36.78 10.59
CA LEU A 675 -27.53 -37.15 11.95
C LEU A 675 -29.05 -37.27 12.16
N ALA A 676 -29.82 -37.66 11.14
CA ALA A 676 -31.30 -37.71 11.19
C ALA A 676 -31.89 -38.55 12.33
N GLY A 677 -31.15 -39.58 12.80
CA GLY A 677 -31.53 -40.42 13.94
C GLY A 677 -31.24 -39.82 15.33
N LEU A 678 -30.43 -38.78 15.38
CA LEU A 678 -29.90 -38.20 16.63
C LEU A 678 -30.98 -37.85 17.65
N PHE A 679 -32.10 -37.24 17.22
CA PHE A 679 -33.20 -36.88 18.12
C PHE A 679 -33.82 -38.13 18.81
N ARG A 680 -34.07 -39.19 18.07
CA ARG A 680 -34.58 -40.46 18.61
C ARG A 680 -33.62 -41.08 19.60
N THR A 681 -32.33 -41.07 19.26
CA THR A 681 -31.28 -41.62 20.11
C THR A 681 -31.14 -40.79 21.41
N LEU A 682 -31.18 -39.49 21.37
CA LEU A 682 -31.11 -38.61 22.55
C LEU A 682 -32.33 -38.82 23.45
N SER A 683 -33.54 -38.81 22.87
CA SER A 683 -34.79 -39.01 23.61
C SER A 683 -34.88 -40.41 24.24
N GLY A 684 -34.44 -41.45 23.55
CA GLY A 684 -34.38 -42.82 24.06
C GLY A 684 -33.40 -42.98 25.24
N GLN A 685 -32.44 -42.08 25.39
CA GLN A 685 -31.50 -42.05 26.52
C GLN A 685 -31.86 -41.04 27.63
N SER A 686 -33.10 -40.50 27.59
CA SER A 686 -33.60 -39.50 28.56
C SER A 686 -32.73 -38.26 28.69
N LEU A 687 -32.12 -37.84 27.59
CA LEU A 687 -31.33 -36.59 27.51
C LEU A 687 -32.26 -35.44 27.04
N GLU A 688 -32.50 -34.48 27.93
CA GLU A 688 -33.29 -33.26 27.61
C GLU A 688 -32.45 -32.27 26.81
N VAL A 689 -32.42 -32.39 25.49
CA VAL A 689 -31.64 -31.51 24.59
C VAL A 689 -32.56 -31.05 23.45
N SER A 690 -32.49 -29.75 23.14
CA SER A 690 -33.16 -29.16 21.98
C SER A 690 -32.23 -29.21 20.74
N LEU A 691 -32.79 -29.64 19.60
CA LEU A 691 -32.07 -29.59 18.30
C LEU A 691 -32.65 -28.44 17.47
N ALA A 692 -31.79 -27.71 16.77
CA ALA A 692 -32.19 -26.69 15.80
C ALA A 692 -31.14 -26.57 14.69
N THR A 693 -31.58 -26.17 13.49
CA THR A 693 -30.63 -25.85 12.42
C THR A 693 -30.09 -24.44 12.58
N LEU A 694 -28.94 -24.17 11.94
CA LEU A 694 -28.36 -22.83 11.90
C LEU A 694 -29.32 -21.82 11.24
N ALA A 695 -30.03 -22.23 10.18
CA ALA A 695 -31.05 -21.39 9.53
C ALA A 695 -32.17 -21.01 10.52
N GLN A 696 -32.74 -21.97 11.25
CA GLN A 696 -33.78 -21.72 12.26
C GLN A 696 -33.29 -20.76 13.35
N ALA A 697 -32.03 -20.88 13.78
CA ALA A 697 -31.45 -20.00 14.78
C ALA A 697 -31.22 -18.57 14.24
N MET A 698 -30.95 -18.42 12.96
CA MET A 698 -30.70 -17.14 12.29
C MET A 698 -31.99 -16.44 11.82
N GLU A 699 -33.02 -17.18 11.45
CA GLU A 699 -34.33 -16.62 11.07
C GLU A 699 -35.13 -16.04 12.26
N GLY A 700 -34.74 -16.38 13.47
CA GLY A 700 -35.39 -15.95 14.69
C GLY A 700 -35.62 -14.43 14.74
N ASP A 701 -36.90 -14.00 14.96
CA ASP A 701 -37.26 -12.60 15.13
C ASP A 701 -36.51 -11.98 16.32
N LEU A 702 -35.94 -10.78 16.14
CA LEU A 702 -35.23 -10.05 17.20
C LEU A 702 -36.15 -9.63 18.38
N GLY A 703 -37.48 -9.83 18.24
CA GLY A 703 -38.47 -9.40 19.23
C GLY A 703 -38.53 -7.88 19.34
N GLN A 704 -39.58 -7.36 20.05
CA GLN A 704 -39.66 -5.93 20.29
C GLN A 704 -38.42 -5.40 21.07
N PRO A 705 -37.88 -4.21 20.73
CA PRO A 705 -36.81 -3.58 21.49
C PRO A 705 -37.24 -3.41 22.97
N GLY A 706 -36.59 -4.16 23.86
CA GLY A 706 -36.90 -4.11 25.32
C GLY A 706 -37.22 -5.46 25.99
N ARG A 707 -37.46 -6.54 25.24
CA ARG A 707 -37.70 -7.90 25.78
C ARG A 707 -36.67 -8.95 25.44
N VAL A 708 -35.62 -8.59 24.70
CA VAL A 708 -34.48 -9.49 24.52
C VAL A 708 -33.70 -9.45 25.83
N GLY A 709 -33.67 -10.53 26.55
CA GLY A 709 -32.85 -10.70 27.75
C GLY A 709 -31.43 -10.29 27.38
N ALA A 710 -30.81 -9.46 28.21
CA ALA A 710 -29.64 -8.68 27.85
C ALA A 710 -28.56 -9.52 27.15
N VAL A 711 -28.49 -9.43 25.82
CA VAL A 711 -27.42 -10.00 25.02
C VAL A 711 -26.10 -9.48 25.61
N ARG A 712 -25.25 -10.36 26.09
CA ARG A 712 -24.01 -9.96 26.78
C ARG A 712 -23.11 -9.18 25.85
N LYS A 713 -22.61 -8.05 26.33
CA LYS A 713 -21.61 -7.22 25.64
C LYS A 713 -20.16 -7.52 26.07
N GLY A 714 -19.97 -8.46 27.00
CA GLY A 714 -18.67 -8.88 27.51
C GLY A 714 -18.80 -10.09 28.42
N ALA A 715 -17.73 -10.82 28.60
CA ALA A 715 -17.60 -11.98 29.46
C ALA A 715 -16.50 -11.76 30.51
N ALA A 716 -16.51 -12.54 31.61
CA ALA A 716 -15.34 -12.57 32.45
C ALA A 716 -14.19 -13.26 31.71
N PRO A 717 -12.96 -12.76 31.79
CA PRO A 717 -11.84 -13.36 31.03
C PRO A 717 -11.62 -14.85 31.32
N ASP A 718 -11.94 -15.28 32.52
CA ASP A 718 -11.75 -16.68 32.94
C ASP A 718 -13.01 -17.55 32.74
N ASP A 719 -14.12 -16.99 32.23
CA ASP A 719 -15.27 -17.79 31.78
C ASP A 719 -14.84 -18.71 30.64
N VAL A 720 -15.38 -19.94 30.60
CA VAL A 720 -15.10 -20.91 29.53
C VAL A 720 -15.83 -20.48 28.26
N ALA A 721 -15.09 -20.13 27.21
CA ALA A 721 -15.64 -19.78 25.92
C ALA A 721 -15.93 -21.02 25.07
N SER A 722 -15.01 -21.99 25.08
CA SER A 722 -15.12 -23.20 24.26
C SER A 722 -14.69 -24.44 25.05
N LEU A 723 -15.45 -25.54 24.86
CA LEU A 723 -15.16 -26.86 25.39
C LEU A 723 -14.93 -27.85 24.23
N ILE A 724 -13.67 -28.17 23.96
CA ILE A 724 -13.26 -28.97 22.81
C ILE A 724 -12.96 -30.41 23.25
N PHE A 725 -13.63 -31.37 22.62
CA PHE A 725 -13.39 -32.81 22.89
C PHE A 725 -12.28 -33.31 21.99
N THR A 726 -11.23 -33.90 22.58
CA THR A 726 -10.11 -34.55 21.86
C THR A 726 -10.16 -36.04 22.03
N SER A 727 -9.82 -36.80 20.99
CA SER A 727 -9.64 -38.25 21.06
C SER A 727 -8.45 -38.56 21.98
N GLY A 728 -8.73 -38.92 23.23
CA GLY A 728 -7.68 -39.30 24.18
C GLY A 728 -7.02 -40.65 23.77
N THR A 729 -5.71 -40.76 24.03
CA THR A 729 -4.94 -42.02 23.85
C THR A 729 -5.52 -43.23 24.61
N THR A 730 -6.47 -43.00 25.52
CA THR A 730 -7.16 -44.01 26.36
C THR A 730 -8.56 -44.36 25.84
N GLY A 731 -8.94 -43.96 24.65
CA GLY A 731 -10.25 -44.30 24.05
C GLY A 731 -11.45 -43.51 24.58
N THR A 732 -11.29 -42.66 25.60
CA THR A 732 -12.36 -41.84 26.16
C THR A 732 -12.11 -40.35 25.84
N PRO A 733 -13.00 -39.66 25.10
CA PRO A 733 -12.80 -38.23 24.74
C PRO A 733 -12.63 -37.38 25.99
N LYS A 734 -11.62 -36.50 26.01
CA LYS A 734 -11.36 -35.53 27.07
C LYS A 734 -11.81 -34.15 26.63
N GLY A 735 -12.58 -33.44 27.48
CA GLY A 735 -13.02 -32.08 27.23
C GLY A 735 -11.97 -31.06 27.69
N VAL A 736 -11.39 -30.33 26.76
CA VAL A 736 -10.45 -29.22 27.02
C VAL A 736 -11.23 -27.93 27.15
N MET A 737 -11.13 -27.28 28.32
CA MET A 737 -11.79 -26.00 28.61
C MET A 737 -10.87 -24.85 28.20
N LEU A 738 -11.31 -24.02 27.24
CA LEU A 738 -10.59 -22.82 26.81
C LEU A 738 -11.39 -21.58 27.21
N THR A 739 -10.74 -20.68 27.94
CA THR A 739 -11.36 -19.46 28.44
C THR A 739 -11.33 -18.34 27.40
N HIS A 740 -12.15 -17.30 27.60
CA HIS A 740 -12.07 -16.08 26.80
C HIS A 740 -10.66 -15.49 26.80
N ARG A 741 -9.95 -15.50 27.94
CA ARG A 741 -8.57 -15.05 28.12
C ARG A 741 -7.59 -15.84 27.24
N ASN A 742 -7.74 -17.16 27.12
CA ASN A 742 -6.85 -17.99 26.30
C ASN A 742 -6.83 -17.51 24.86
N PHE A 743 -8.00 -17.31 24.26
CA PHE A 743 -8.12 -16.82 22.89
C PHE A 743 -7.72 -15.33 22.76
N ALA A 744 -8.25 -14.47 23.62
CA ALA A 744 -8.01 -13.04 23.59
C ALA A 744 -6.51 -12.66 23.76
N SER A 745 -5.75 -13.46 24.54
CA SER A 745 -4.30 -13.27 24.68
C SER A 745 -3.48 -13.86 23.54
N LEU A 746 -4.02 -14.84 22.80
CA LEU A 746 -3.35 -15.47 21.67
C LEU A 746 -3.45 -14.61 20.39
N VAL A 747 -4.63 -14.03 20.12
CA VAL A 747 -4.88 -13.29 18.88
C VAL A 747 -3.89 -12.15 18.65
N PRO A 748 -3.55 -11.27 19.59
CA PRO A 748 -2.54 -10.24 19.37
C PRO A 748 -1.15 -10.80 19.04
N LYS A 749 -0.77 -11.95 19.59
CA LYS A 749 0.51 -12.61 19.31
C LYS A 749 0.55 -13.17 17.88
N LEU A 750 -0.55 -13.78 17.45
CA LEU A 750 -0.71 -14.25 16.07
C LEU A 750 -0.76 -13.08 15.10
N ALA A 751 -1.50 -12.01 15.41
CA ALA A 751 -1.56 -10.79 14.59
C ALA A 751 -0.19 -10.09 14.46
N ALA A 752 0.67 -10.18 15.47
CA ALA A 752 2.05 -9.69 15.40
C ALA A 752 2.96 -10.59 14.53
N SER A 753 2.61 -11.87 14.35
CA SER A 753 3.38 -12.83 13.55
C SER A 753 2.90 -12.89 12.11
N PHE A 754 1.59 -12.70 11.88
CA PHE A 754 0.96 -12.67 10.57
C PHE A 754 0.48 -11.24 10.30
N ASP A 755 1.03 -10.59 9.29
CA ASP A 755 0.69 -9.18 8.95
C ASP A 755 -0.63 -9.08 8.18
N PHE A 756 -1.74 -9.52 8.80
CA PHE A 756 -3.08 -9.39 8.24
C PHE A 756 -3.64 -7.97 8.37
N GLY A 757 -4.39 -7.54 7.37
CA GLY A 757 -5.09 -6.26 7.36
C GLY A 757 -6.31 -6.25 6.45
N VAL A 758 -6.93 -5.10 6.34
CA VAL A 758 -8.20 -4.88 5.61
C VAL A 758 -8.17 -5.18 4.10
N GLY A 759 -6.99 -5.34 3.51
CA GLY A 759 -6.83 -5.71 2.09
C GLY A 759 -6.56 -7.20 1.91
N ASP A 760 -6.54 -8.00 2.99
CA ASP A 760 -6.25 -9.41 2.91
C ASP A 760 -7.52 -10.26 2.92
N GLY A 761 -7.48 -11.35 2.14
CA GLY A 761 -8.46 -12.41 2.13
C GLY A 761 -7.80 -13.73 2.52
N LEU A 762 -8.33 -14.40 3.53
CA LEU A 762 -7.85 -15.72 3.97
C LEU A 762 -8.79 -16.79 3.45
N LEU A 763 -8.23 -17.85 2.86
CA LEU A 763 -8.99 -19.06 2.53
C LEU A 763 -8.95 -20.03 3.71
N SER A 764 -10.13 -20.35 4.25
CA SER A 764 -10.30 -21.30 5.37
C SER A 764 -10.44 -22.73 4.83
N VAL A 765 -9.40 -23.53 5.00
CA VAL A 765 -9.35 -24.93 4.51
C VAL A 765 -9.22 -25.96 5.62
N LEU A 766 -8.78 -25.55 6.80
CA LEU A 766 -8.70 -26.44 7.97
C LEU A 766 -10.03 -26.40 8.75
N PRO A 767 -10.40 -27.46 9.47
CA PRO A 767 -11.68 -27.49 10.18
C PRO A 767 -11.78 -26.44 11.30
N LEU A 768 -12.84 -25.62 11.30
CA LEU A 768 -13.09 -24.57 12.30
C LEU A 768 -13.29 -25.08 13.72
N HIS A 769 -13.68 -26.34 13.90
CA HIS A 769 -13.79 -26.97 15.22
C HIS A 769 -12.43 -27.22 15.89
N HIS A 770 -11.31 -27.11 15.15
CA HIS A 770 -9.96 -27.15 15.71
C HIS A 770 -9.47 -25.75 16.14
N THR A 771 -8.81 -25.68 17.30
CA THR A 771 -8.31 -24.41 17.87
C THR A 771 -7.37 -23.66 16.97
N PHE A 772 -6.59 -24.33 16.15
CA PHE A 772 -5.60 -23.69 15.27
C PHE A 772 -6.29 -22.88 14.17
N GLU A 773 -7.19 -23.50 13.40
CA GLU A 773 -7.97 -22.78 12.37
C GLU A 773 -8.82 -21.69 13.00
N PHE A 774 -9.52 -22.00 14.09
CA PHE A 774 -10.33 -21.00 14.78
C PHE A 774 -9.53 -19.78 15.22
N SER A 775 -8.31 -19.96 15.75
CA SER A 775 -7.50 -18.85 16.25
C SER A 775 -6.74 -18.13 15.13
N ALA A 776 -6.05 -18.86 14.26
CA ALA A 776 -5.18 -18.30 13.23
C ALA A 776 -5.94 -18.01 11.92
N GLY A 777 -6.86 -18.90 11.53
CA GLY A 777 -7.63 -18.81 10.28
C GLY A 777 -8.89 -17.95 10.38
N LEU A 778 -9.44 -17.77 11.57
CA LEU A 778 -10.66 -16.98 11.77
C LEU A 778 -10.45 -15.77 12.68
N LEU A 779 -10.13 -15.95 13.96
CA LEU A 779 -10.10 -14.84 14.94
C LEU A 779 -9.07 -13.78 14.61
N THR A 780 -7.88 -14.20 14.16
CA THR A 780 -6.79 -13.27 13.84
C THR A 780 -7.14 -12.38 12.64
N PRO A 781 -7.47 -12.91 11.44
CA PRO A 781 -7.88 -12.08 10.30
C PRO A 781 -9.13 -11.26 10.60
N PHE A 782 -10.15 -11.81 11.27
CA PHE A 782 -11.36 -11.09 11.66
C PHE A 782 -11.06 -9.89 12.56
N SER A 783 -10.16 -10.03 13.54
CA SER A 783 -9.76 -8.92 14.42
C SER A 783 -9.04 -7.79 13.69
N ARG A 784 -8.49 -8.07 12.51
CA ARG A 784 -7.72 -7.15 11.68
C ARG A 784 -8.48 -6.57 10.48
N GLY A 785 -9.76 -6.93 10.32
CA GLY A 785 -10.60 -6.45 9.23
C GLY A 785 -10.38 -7.15 7.89
N ALA A 786 -9.66 -8.28 7.91
CA ALA A 786 -9.49 -9.13 6.73
C ALA A 786 -10.77 -9.94 6.45
N GLU A 787 -10.92 -10.38 5.21
CA GLU A 787 -12.00 -11.26 4.76
C GLU A 787 -11.61 -12.72 4.95
N VAL A 788 -12.57 -13.60 5.31
CA VAL A 788 -12.36 -15.05 5.33
C VAL A 788 -13.29 -15.69 4.31
N THR A 789 -12.72 -16.44 3.38
CA THR A 789 -13.43 -17.13 2.30
C THR A 789 -13.62 -18.61 2.66
N TYR A 790 -14.83 -19.12 2.48
CA TYR A 790 -15.22 -20.51 2.65
C TYR A 790 -15.64 -21.09 1.31
N LEU A 791 -15.26 -22.35 1.06
CA LEU A 791 -15.67 -23.13 -0.10
C LEU A 791 -16.74 -24.15 0.32
N ASP A 792 -17.63 -24.45 -0.60
CA ASP A 792 -18.61 -25.54 -0.47
C ASP A 792 -17.92 -26.90 -0.48
N GLU A 793 -16.93 -27.09 -1.39
CA GLU A 793 -16.14 -28.30 -1.48
C GLU A 793 -14.65 -27.98 -1.65
N LEU A 794 -13.78 -28.76 -0.97
CA LEU A 794 -12.33 -28.66 -1.04
C LEU A 794 -11.81 -29.59 -2.15
N THR A 795 -12.02 -29.20 -3.41
CA THR A 795 -11.43 -29.89 -4.58
C THR A 795 -10.25 -29.09 -5.14
N THR A 796 -9.32 -29.77 -5.83
CA THR A 796 -8.13 -29.12 -6.41
C THR A 796 -8.52 -28.02 -7.40
N ASP A 797 -9.55 -28.26 -8.20
CA ASP A 797 -10.02 -27.30 -9.22
C ASP A 797 -10.62 -26.05 -8.58
N ARG A 798 -11.49 -26.23 -7.56
CA ARG A 798 -12.09 -25.11 -6.79
C ARG A 798 -11.06 -24.29 -6.05
N LEU A 799 -10.09 -24.97 -5.45
CA LEU A 799 -8.97 -24.31 -4.77
C LEU A 799 -8.19 -23.43 -5.76
N GLY A 800 -7.93 -23.95 -6.97
CA GLY A 800 -7.27 -23.23 -8.06
C GLY A 800 -8.06 -21.98 -8.47
N GLU A 801 -9.35 -22.11 -8.76
CA GLU A 801 -10.23 -21.00 -9.18
C GLU A 801 -10.27 -19.87 -8.15
N VAL A 802 -10.43 -20.21 -6.87
CA VAL A 802 -10.52 -19.19 -5.81
C VAL A 802 -9.17 -18.53 -5.53
N LEU A 803 -8.06 -19.26 -5.61
CA LEU A 803 -6.71 -18.67 -5.51
C LEU A 803 -6.39 -17.74 -6.69
N GLU A 804 -6.94 -18.02 -7.88
CA GLU A 804 -6.79 -17.16 -9.07
C GLU A 804 -7.72 -15.94 -9.06
N SER A 805 -8.81 -15.94 -8.31
CA SER A 805 -9.80 -14.87 -8.25
C SER A 805 -9.26 -13.52 -7.75
N GLY A 806 -8.07 -13.50 -7.16
CA GLY A 806 -7.42 -12.32 -6.60
C GLY A 806 -7.99 -11.83 -5.26
N HIS A 807 -9.00 -12.51 -4.71
CA HIS A 807 -9.58 -12.19 -3.39
C HIS A 807 -8.84 -12.89 -2.24
N VAL A 808 -8.16 -13.99 -2.50
CA VAL A 808 -7.37 -14.74 -1.52
C VAL A 808 -5.91 -14.29 -1.57
N THR A 809 -5.41 -13.77 -0.46
CA THR A 809 -3.99 -13.35 -0.31
C THR A 809 -3.21 -14.29 0.60
N ALA A 810 -3.89 -15.10 1.39
CA ALA A 810 -3.29 -16.04 2.33
C ALA A 810 -4.15 -17.30 2.51
N MET A 811 -3.47 -18.39 2.83
CA MET A 811 -4.07 -19.68 3.20
C MET A 811 -3.22 -20.31 4.32
N ILE A 812 -3.88 -20.90 5.30
CA ILE A 812 -3.20 -21.70 6.33
C ILE A 812 -3.45 -23.16 6.02
N GLY A 813 -2.39 -23.90 5.77
CA GLY A 813 -2.44 -25.32 5.44
C GLY A 813 -1.50 -26.16 6.29
N VAL A 814 -1.71 -27.47 6.27
CA VAL A 814 -0.80 -28.48 6.81
C VAL A 814 -0.04 -29.16 5.67
N PRO A 815 1.15 -29.77 5.92
CA PRO A 815 1.94 -30.40 4.85
C PRO A 815 1.23 -31.45 4.00
N ALA A 816 0.04 -31.88 4.42
CA ALA A 816 -0.77 -32.87 3.68
C ALA A 816 -1.76 -32.21 2.68
N LEU A 817 -1.97 -30.93 2.76
CA LEU A 817 -2.70 -30.10 1.78
C LEU A 817 -1.70 -29.54 0.76
#